data_94c41746cb7fe47159ca75f850c7d723
#
_entry.id   94c41746cb7fe47159ca75f850c7d723
#
_cell.length_a   1.000
_cell.length_b   1.000
_cell.length_c   1.000
_cell.angle_alpha   90.00
_cell.angle_beta   90.00
_cell.angle_gamma   90.00
#
_symmetry.space_group_name_H-M   'P 1'
#
loop_
_entity.id
_entity.type
_entity.pdbx_description
1 polymer ?
#
loop_
_entity_poly.entity_id
_entity_poly.type
_entity_poly.pdbx_seq_one_letter_code
_entity_poly.pdbx_strand_id
1 'polypeptide(L)'
;MSREAREDAERYIKERATDYFQLDRSGKGYICPICGSGGGVHGTGITENPKSKGHFTCWGGDCFRNADIFEIIGKQYGLSDFNEIFNKACELFNVTVNYVNSSPKPVMQNQSDKVQDFTDFYKQAAENLSQTDYYRGISLETLKKFHVGFIPDWKAKPTAPTSPRLIIPVWAGGYLARDTRQNLTEQEAKYSKMRMGKTRLFNPSALKQNLKPVFIVEGEIDALSIIDAGGQAVGLGSIANIGKLIETLKAELPRVPLIIQLDNDAKGQQAERRLIEVLRSLRFFSYRRYALPEAFKDANEFLMADRMRFMEWVVGGEKLGFTATNEENQKGAVEVSVAELERFNSERGSQCLNDFAEFILKNKSGGISTGFENLDKLLDGGLYPGLYVIGANSSLGKTTLVLQIADSIAQSGQGVLIFSLEMSKYELLAKTLSRMSFIKSLGEYQTAVYAKTTRSVLLGSYNNEFDRRIISEAMNDYSDWGRNIYIMEGIGNVGVSHVKEKVEEFRKFTNETPVVVIDYLQILAPYSVKMTDKQNVDKNITELKRLSRDFNIPVLGVSSFNRESYSAPVSMASFKESGAIEYSSDVLIGLQYDGWDYLDGESELVRQKRLRELRKRIERVSHDLGSHDMQLKVLKNRNGLKGDLLFDFFPAFNYFRSQEEKRLRLR
;
A
#
# COMPACT_ATOMS: atom_id res chain seq x y z
N MET A 1 42.51 -0.85 5.21
CA MET A 1 42.65 -1.91 6.21
C MET A 1 43.76 -2.85 5.77
N SER A 2 44.74 -3.16 6.60
CA SER A 2 45.70 -4.20 6.25
C SER A 2 45.01 -5.57 6.24
N ARG A 3 45.52 -6.50 5.46
CA ARG A 3 44.97 -7.87 5.37
C ARG A 3 45.01 -8.56 6.77
N GLU A 4 46.05 -8.33 7.50
CA GLU A 4 46.26 -8.85 8.85
C GLU A 4 45.23 -8.33 9.87
N ALA A 5 44.90 -7.03 9.86
CA ALA A 5 43.89 -6.45 10.73
C ALA A 5 42.46 -6.96 10.39
N ARG A 6 42.21 -7.32 9.13
CA ARG A 6 40.95 -7.93 8.73
C ARG A 6 40.82 -9.37 9.20
N GLU A 7 41.86 -10.15 9.00
CA GLU A 7 41.94 -11.55 9.47
C GLU A 7 41.83 -11.65 11.00
N ASP A 8 42.39 -10.71 11.74
CA ASP A 8 42.25 -10.62 13.20
C ASP A 8 40.84 -10.28 13.64
N ALA A 9 40.18 -9.33 12.97
CA ALA A 9 38.78 -8.99 13.24
C ALA A 9 37.82 -10.14 12.89
N GLU A 10 38.04 -10.85 11.77
CA GLU A 10 37.26 -12.02 11.40
C GLU A 10 37.42 -13.16 12.42
N ARG A 11 38.63 -13.41 12.88
CA ARG A 11 38.90 -14.39 13.93
C ARG A 11 38.20 -14.03 15.23
N TYR A 12 38.33 -12.79 15.69
CA TYR A 12 37.69 -12.29 16.91
C TYR A 12 36.16 -12.46 16.88
N ILE A 13 35.52 -12.11 15.76
CA ILE A 13 34.08 -12.25 15.59
C ILE A 13 33.65 -13.73 15.57
N LYS A 14 34.39 -14.60 14.89
CA LYS A 14 34.10 -16.03 14.88
C LYS A 14 34.24 -16.70 16.24
N GLU A 15 35.25 -16.32 17.03
CA GLU A 15 35.46 -16.86 18.38
C GLU A 15 34.35 -16.44 19.35
N ARG A 16 33.67 -15.32 19.10
CA ARG A 16 32.57 -14.77 19.90
C ARG A 16 31.19 -14.91 19.27
N ALA A 17 31.05 -15.77 18.27
CA ALA A 17 29.80 -15.96 17.54
C ALA A 17 28.61 -16.27 18.47
N THR A 18 28.86 -16.96 19.59
CA THR A 18 27.83 -17.29 20.58
C THR A 18 27.29 -16.06 21.33
N ASP A 19 28.09 -14.99 21.44
CA ASP A 19 27.67 -13.75 22.12
C ASP A 19 26.57 -13.00 21.34
N TYR A 20 26.42 -13.35 20.08
CA TYR A 20 25.38 -12.78 19.20
C TYR A 20 23.97 -13.32 19.48
N PHE A 21 23.87 -14.51 20.04
CA PHE A 21 22.61 -15.21 20.19
C PHE A 21 22.07 -15.10 21.61
N GLN A 22 20.75 -14.97 21.72
CA GLN A 22 20.06 -15.11 23.00
C GLN A 22 19.91 -16.60 23.34
N LEU A 23 20.16 -16.98 24.58
CA LEU A 23 19.93 -18.35 25.06
C LEU A 23 18.44 -18.70 24.97
N ASP A 24 18.14 -19.90 24.57
CA ASP A 24 16.81 -20.46 24.63
C ASP A 24 16.38 -20.70 26.09
N ARG A 25 15.10 -21.00 26.32
CA ARG A 25 14.58 -21.27 27.68
C ARG A 25 15.18 -22.49 28.35
N SER A 26 15.76 -23.40 27.61
CA SER A 26 16.40 -24.61 28.15
C SER A 26 17.84 -24.34 28.61
N GLY A 27 18.44 -23.23 28.17
CA GLY A 27 19.83 -22.89 28.39
C GLY A 27 20.84 -23.80 27.66
N LYS A 28 20.35 -24.65 26.72
CA LYS A 28 21.18 -25.60 25.96
C LYS A 28 21.34 -25.25 24.49
N GLY A 29 20.58 -24.28 24.00
CA GLY A 29 20.60 -23.76 22.65
C GLY A 29 20.35 -22.26 22.59
N TYR A 30 20.12 -21.72 21.40
CA TYR A 30 19.92 -20.30 21.21
C TYR A 30 18.65 -20.03 20.38
N ILE A 31 18.09 -18.83 20.55
CA ILE A 31 16.96 -18.37 19.73
C ILE A 31 17.46 -17.98 18.34
N CYS A 32 16.80 -18.45 17.30
CA CYS A 32 17.14 -18.10 15.93
C CYS A 32 16.84 -16.62 15.63
N PRO A 33 17.81 -15.80 15.22
CA PRO A 33 17.60 -14.38 14.95
C PRO A 33 16.78 -14.11 13.69
N ILE A 34 16.54 -15.15 12.86
CA ILE A 34 15.77 -15.00 11.60
C ILE A 34 14.31 -15.42 11.79
N CYS A 35 14.03 -16.60 12.37
CA CYS A 35 12.65 -17.11 12.50
C CYS A 35 12.11 -17.12 13.94
N GLY A 36 12.92 -16.73 14.95
CA GLY A 36 12.50 -16.69 16.35
C GLY A 36 12.33 -18.07 17.01
N SER A 37 12.66 -19.20 16.33
CA SER A 37 12.57 -20.53 16.93
C SER A 37 13.49 -20.65 18.14
N GLY A 38 13.06 -21.37 19.18
CA GLY A 38 13.74 -21.45 20.48
C GLY A 38 13.23 -20.43 21.52
N GLY A 39 12.45 -19.42 21.12
CA GLY A 39 11.84 -18.41 22.01
C GLY A 39 10.50 -18.81 22.65
N GLY A 40 9.86 -19.90 22.17
CA GLY A 40 8.56 -20.39 22.62
C GLY A 40 8.61 -21.45 23.71
N VAL A 41 7.43 -21.99 24.08
CA VAL A 41 7.28 -23.07 25.10
C VAL A 41 7.81 -24.42 24.57
N HIS A 42 7.78 -24.61 23.25
CA HIS A 42 8.25 -25.83 22.58
C HIS A 42 9.05 -25.45 21.33
N GLY A 43 10.18 -26.09 21.13
CA GLY A 43 10.97 -26.01 19.90
C GLY A 43 12.45 -25.79 20.16
N THR A 44 13.25 -26.56 19.45
CA THR A 44 14.70 -26.37 19.32
C THR A 44 14.96 -25.15 18.45
N GLY A 45 15.72 -24.19 18.96
CA GLY A 45 16.18 -23.03 18.20
C GLY A 45 17.39 -23.37 17.33
N ILE A 46 18.52 -22.71 17.61
CA ILE A 46 19.80 -22.99 16.99
C ILE A 46 20.70 -23.74 17.96
N THR A 47 21.49 -24.65 17.42
CA THR A 47 22.58 -25.30 18.15
C THR A 47 23.88 -25.17 17.39
N GLU A 48 24.98 -25.05 18.13
CA GLU A 48 26.33 -25.12 17.56
C GLU A 48 26.64 -26.56 17.12
N ASN A 49 27.29 -26.70 16.00
CA ASN A 49 27.70 -28.03 15.50
C ASN A 49 28.86 -28.57 16.31
N PRO A 50 28.73 -29.74 16.98
CA PRO A 50 29.80 -30.30 17.81
C PRO A 50 31.07 -30.65 17.02
N LYS A 51 30.95 -30.88 15.71
CA LYS A 51 32.06 -31.23 14.82
C LYS A 51 32.70 -30.05 14.10
N SER A 52 32.02 -28.87 14.12
CA SER A 52 32.47 -27.65 13.46
C SER A 52 32.19 -26.46 14.37
N LYS A 53 33.08 -26.20 15.32
CA LYS A 53 32.96 -25.12 16.29
C LYS A 53 32.78 -23.76 15.57
N GLY A 54 31.87 -22.91 16.03
CA GLY A 54 31.52 -21.65 15.39
C GLY A 54 30.54 -21.75 14.21
N HIS A 55 30.02 -22.94 13.92
CA HIS A 55 28.97 -23.16 12.92
C HIS A 55 27.67 -23.61 13.58
N PHE A 56 26.56 -23.09 13.10
CA PHE A 56 25.26 -23.22 13.72
C PHE A 56 24.22 -23.78 12.75
N THR A 57 23.24 -24.50 13.30
CA THR A 57 22.10 -25.02 12.53
C THR A 57 20.79 -24.59 13.17
N CYS A 58 19.86 -24.04 12.38
CA CYS A 58 18.48 -23.72 12.79
C CYS A 58 17.60 -24.96 12.58
N TRP A 59 16.97 -25.44 13.67
CA TRP A 59 16.12 -26.63 13.63
C TRP A 59 14.62 -26.32 13.51
N GLY A 60 14.22 -25.10 13.81
CA GLY A 60 12.79 -24.74 13.82
C GLY A 60 12.25 -24.16 12.50
N GLY A 61 13.07 -23.45 11.74
CA GLY A 61 12.65 -22.74 10.54
C GLY A 61 13.49 -23.03 9.29
N ASP A 62 14.45 -23.95 9.37
CA ASP A 62 15.39 -24.27 8.27
C ASP A 62 16.11 -23.06 7.65
N CYS A 63 16.31 -22.00 8.44
CA CYS A 63 16.88 -20.74 7.97
C CYS A 63 18.32 -20.90 7.48
N PHE A 64 19.10 -21.78 8.15
CA PHE A 64 20.47 -22.12 7.79
C PHE A 64 20.89 -23.47 8.39
N ARG A 65 21.82 -24.13 7.72
CA ARG A 65 22.45 -25.39 8.18
C ARG A 65 23.95 -25.28 8.11
N ASN A 66 24.63 -25.55 9.23
CA ASN A 66 26.10 -25.50 9.36
C ASN A 66 26.69 -24.18 8.86
N ALA A 67 26.04 -23.05 9.17
CA ALA A 67 26.45 -21.72 8.77
C ALA A 67 27.33 -21.05 9.83
N ASP A 68 28.33 -20.27 9.41
CA ASP A 68 29.11 -19.43 10.32
C ASP A 68 28.37 -18.12 10.63
N ILE A 69 28.92 -17.33 11.56
CA ILE A 69 28.28 -16.09 12.03
C ILE A 69 28.11 -15.07 10.91
N PHE A 70 29.01 -14.99 9.94
CA PHE A 70 28.92 -14.05 8.82
C PHE A 70 27.79 -14.45 7.87
N GLU A 71 27.63 -15.75 7.55
CA GLU A 71 26.51 -16.25 6.74
C GLU A 71 25.17 -15.98 7.43
N ILE A 72 25.09 -16.13 8.75
CA ILE A 72 23.88 -15.88 9.54
C ILE A 72 23.51 -14.39 9.51
N ILE A 73 24.48 -13.51 9.72
CA ILE A 73 24.30 -12.05 9.65
C ILE A 73 23.89 -11.64 8.22
N GLY A 74 24.54 -12.20 7.19
CA GLY A 74 24.18 -11.96 5.80
C GLY A 74 22.70 -12.29 5.52
N LYS A 75 22.24 -13.46 5.95
CA LYS A 75 20.85 -13.88 5.79
C LYS A 75 19.86 -13.05 6.61
N GLN A 76 20.21 -12.67 7.84
CA GLN A 76 19.34 -11.90 8.71
C GLN A 76 19.12 -10.46 8.19
N TYR A 77 20.16 -9.85 7.63
CA TYR A 77 20.10 -8.47 7.14
C TYR A 77 19.94 -8.36 5.62
N GLY A 78 19.78 -9.50 4.92
CA GLY A 78 19.60 -9.53 3.45
C GLY A 78 20.83 -9.07 2.68
N LEU A 79 22.05 -9.27 3.23
CA LEU A 79 23.31 -8.85 2.63
C LEU A 79 23.94 -10.01 1.85
N SER A 80 24.48 -9.75 0.66
CA SER A 80 25.13 -10.75 -0.20
C SER A 80 26.61 -10.45 -0.47
N ASP A 81 27.05 -9.22 -0.31
CA ASP A 81 28.46 -8.85 -0.43
C ASP A 81 29.21 -9.08 0.88
N PHE A 82 30.33 -9.80 0.83
CA PHE A 82 31.07 -10.16 2.04
C PHE A 82 31.64 -8.93 2.77
N ASN A 83 31.97 -7.84 2.10
CA ASN A 83 32.46 -6.65 2.76
C ASN A 83 31.34 -5.93 3.54
N GLU A 84 30.10 -5.93 2.99
CA GLU A 84 28.93 -5.40 3.71
C GLU A 84 28.61 -6.25 4.93
N ILE A 85 28.64 -7.58 4.78
CA ILE A 85 28.45 -8.54 5.89
C ILE A 85 29.52 -8.34 6.97
N PHE A 86 30.77 -8.24 6.57
CA PHE A 86 31.89 -8.02 7.48
C PHE A 86 31.76 -6.69 8.25
N ASN A 87 31.44 -5.60 7.56
CA ASN A 87 31.24 -4.30 8.22
C ASN A 87 30.08 -4.35 9.20
N LYS A 88 28.98 -5.01 8.84
CA LYS A 88 27.83 -5.21 9.72
C LYS A 88 28.17 -6.06 10.94
N ALA A 89 28.96 -7.10 10.76
CA ALA A 89 29.47 -7.92 11.86
C ALA A 89 30.38 -7.12 12.78
N CYS A 90 31.29 -6.30 12.27
CA CYS A 90 32.14 -5.41 13.07
C CYS A 90 31.28 -4.43 13.92
N GLU A 91 30.23 -3.86 13.33
CA GLU A 91 29.28 -3.01 14.07
C GLU A 91 28.61 -3.77 15.22
N LEU A 92 28.08 -4.96 14.96
CA LEU A 92 27.33 -5.78 15.92
C LEU A 92 28.20 -6.30 17.07
N PHE A 93 29.48 -6.58 16.81
CA PHE A 93 30.44 -7.04 17.82
C PHE A 93 31.27 -5.92 18.44
N ASN A 94 30.95 -4.64 18.16
CA ASN A 94 31.71 -3.46 18.61
C ASN A 94 33.20 -3.55 18.30
N VAL A 95 33.58 -4.15 17.19
CA VAL A 95 34.95 -4.21 16.71
C VAL A 95 35.29 -2.91 15.99
N THR A 96 35.97 -2.01 16.65
CA THR A 96 36.47 -0.77 16.04
C THR A 96 37.64 -1.13 15.13
N VAL A 97 37.35 -1.24 13.83
CA VAL A 97 38.42 -1.36 12.85
C VAL A 97 39.02 0.02 12.66
N ASN A 98 40.07 0.34 13.45
CA ASN A 98 40.82 1.56 13.26
C ASN A 98 41.44 1.51 11.86
N TYR A 99 41.00 2.41 11.01
CA TYR A 99 41.80 2.83 9.88
C TYR A 99 43.05 3.51 10.49
N VAL A 100 44.08 2.74 10.69
CA VAL A 100 45.37 3.29 11.11
C VAL A 100 45.81 4.16 9.94
N ASN A 101 45.65 5.47 10.10
CA ASN A 101 46.47 6.43 9.40
C ASN A 101 47.92 6.10 9.84
N SER A 102 48.59 5.32 9.02
CA SER A 102 50.01 5.15 9.14
C SER A 102 50.65 6.55 9.06
N SER A 103 51.19 7.02 10.16
CA SER A 103 52.12 8.13 10.18
C SER A 103 53.15 7.91 9.06
N PRO A 104 53.55 8.95 8.33
CA PRO A 104 54.45 8.79 7.19
C PRO A 104 55.82 8.30 7.70
N LYS A 105 56.17 7.05 7.35
CA LYS A 105 57.56 6.64 7.29
C LYS A 105 58.28 7.51 6.27
N PRO A 106 59.56 7.90 6.50
CA PRO A 106 60.27 8.78 5.59
C PRO A 106 60.26 8.15 4.19
N VAL A 107 59.80 8.92 3.26
CA VAL A 107 59.66 8.61 1.84
C VAL A 107 61.05 8.30 1.30
N MET A 108 61.33 7.01 1.07
CA MET A 108 62.20 6.71 -0.08
C MET A 108 61.44 7.16 -1.30
N GLN A 109 62.00 8.09 -1.99
CA GLN A 109 61.54 8.58 -3.28
C GLN A 109 61.46 7.40 -4.28
N ASN A 110 60.32 6.76 -4.38
CA ASN A 110 59.96 5.93 -5.52
C ASN A 110 59.19 6.82 -6.50
N GLN A 111 59.82 7.05 -7.58
CA GLN A 111 59.39 7.58 -8.88
C GLN A 111 57.94 8.06 -8.93
N SER A 112 57.83 9.41 -9.04
CA SER A 112 56.64 10.18 -9.39
C SER A 112 55.54 9.36 -10.07
N ASP A 113 54.36 9.27 -9.42
CA ASP A 113 53.11 9.23 -10.11
C ASP A 113 53.04 10.49 -11.03
N LYS A 114 53.62 10.42 -12.21
CA LYS A 114 53.38 11.40 -13.25
C LYS A 114 51.88 11.34 -13.54
N VAL A 115 51.13 12.32 -13.03
CA VAL A 115 49.77 12.58 -13.54
C VAL A 115 49.93 12.68 -15.05
N GLN A 116 49.38 11.72 -15.77
CA GLN A 116 49.47 11.70 -17.24
C GLN A 116 48.82 12.99 -17.72
N ASP A 117 49.63 13.87 -18.29
CA ASP A 117 49.14 15.15 -18.80
C ASP A 117 48.54 14.92 -20.20
N PHE A 118 47.26 15.17 -20.33
CA PHE A 118 46.51 15.04 -21.58
C PHE A 118 46.30 16.41 -22.26
N THR A 119 46.97 17.48 -21.86
CA THR A 119 46.72 18.83 -22.34
C THR A 119 46.88 18.94 -23.88
N ASP A 120 47.95 18.38 -24.44
CA ASP A 120 48.15 18.41 -25.88
C ASP A 120 47.18 17.51 -26.64
N PHE A 121 46.81 16.39 -26.05
CA PHE A 121 45.76 15.50 -26.57
C PHE A 121 44.42 16.23 -26.64
N TYR A 122 44.06 17.01 -25.62
CA TYR A 122 42.82 17.79 -25.63
C TYR A 122 42.84 18.90 -26.69
N LYS A 123 43.98 19.57 -26.93
CA LYS A 123 44.11 20.56 -27.97
C LYS A 123 43.92 19.93 -29.34
N GLN A 124 44.59 18.82 -29.64
CA GLN A 124 44.41 18.07 -30.86
C GLN A 124 42.97 17.62 -31.07
N ALA A 125 42.35 17.09 -30.04
CA ALA A 125 40.95 16.67 -30.11
C ALA A 125 39.99 17.85 -30.37
N ALA A 126 40.24 19.00 -29.74
CA ALA A 126 39.45 20.22 -29.95
C ALA A 126 39.56 20.78 -31.37
N GLU A 127 40.76 20.74 -31.98
CA GLU A 127 40.97 21.13 -33.37
C GLU A 127 40.21 20.24 -34.35
N ASN A 128 40.07 18.96 -34.04
CA ASN A 128 39.36 18.00 -34.87
C ASN A 128 37.83 17.98 -34.64
N LEU A 129 37.30 18.78 -33.73
CA LEU A 129 35.89 18.71 -33.38
C LEU A 129 34.93 18.89 -34.58
N SER A 130 35.32 19.71 -35.54
CA SER A 130 34.56 19.95 -36.78
C SER A 130 34.58 18.79 -37.78
N GLN A 131 35.38 17.73 -37.54
CA GLN A 131 35.46 16.54 -38.41
C GLN A 131 34.34 15.55 -38.15
N THR A 132 33.45 15.82 -37.20
CA THR A 132 32.25 14.98 -36.91
C THR A 132 31.00 15.86 -36.97
N ASP A 133 29.90 15.30 -37.49
CA ASP A 133 28.57 15.92 -37.47
C ASP A 133 27.68 15.39 -36.33
N TYR A 134 28.15 14.42 -35.58
CA TYR A 134 27.36 13.79 -34.54
C TYR A 134 27.79 14.22 -33.15
N TYR A 135 27.08 15.22 -32.62
CA TYR A 135 27.33 15.84 -31.33
C TYR A 135 26.30 15.40 -30.24
N ARG A 136 25.54 14.37 -30.49
CA ARG A 136 24.51 13.88 -29.58
C ARG A 136 23.48 14.95 -29.16
N GLY A 137 23.06 15.79 -30.11
CA GLY A 137 22.11 16.87 -29.89
C GLY A 137 22.67 18.08 -29.12
N ILE A 138 23.94 18.06 -28.68
CA ILE A 138 24.56 19.15 -27.94
C ILE A 138 25.17 20.18 -28.95
N SER A 139 25.02 21.47 -28.67
CA SER A 139 25.52 22.53 -29.53
C SER A 139 27.06 22.58 -29.57
N LEU A 140 27.60 22.98 -30.70
CA LEU A 140 29.04 23.16 -30.87
C LEU A 140 29.62 24.20 -29.89
N GLU A 141 28.82 25.21 -29.52
CA GLU A 141 29.20 26.23 -28.56
C GLU A 141 29.44 25.61 -27.16
N THR A 142 28.51 24.80 -26.69
CA THR A 142 28.62 24.08 -25.41
C THR A 142 29.82 23.13 -25.42
N LEU A 143 30.00 22.36 -26.50
CA LEU A 143 31.14 21.45 -26.62
C LEU A 143 32.47 22.18 -26.55
N LYS A 144 32.62 23.29 -27.24
CA LYS A 144 33.83 24.15 -27.22
C LYS A 144 34.08 24.74 -25.83
N LYS A 145 33.05 25.24 -25.18
CA LYS A 145 33.12 25.78 -23.81
C LYS A 145 33.69 24.79 -22.80
N PHE A 146 33.38 23.51 -22.96
CA PHE A 146 33.88 22.44 -22.08
C PHE A 146 35.08 21.68 -22.67
N HIS A 147 35.74 22.24 -23.66
CA HIS A 147 36.94 21.68 -24.33
C HIS A 147 36.72 20.24 -24.82
N VAL A 148 35.48 19.91 -25.20
CA VAL A 148 35.18 18.63 -25.83
C VAL A 148 35.79 18.63 -27.20
N GLY A 149 36.44 17.53 -27.59
CA GLY A 149 37.09 17.35 -28.85
C GLY A 149 36.67 16.07 -29.56
N PHE A 150 37.27 15.81 -30.73
CA PHE A 150 37.01 14.61 -31.51
C PHE A 150 38.31 13.98 -31.97
N ILE A 151 38.41 12.65 -31.90
CA ILE A 151 39.51 11.86 -32.46
C ILE A 151 38.91 10.79 -33.37
N PRO A 152 39.19 10.84 -34.69
CA PRO A 152 38.59 9.92 -35.65
C PRO A 152 39.10 8.47 -35.54
N ASP A 153 40.32 8.29 -35.09
CA ASP A 153 41.06 7.05 -35.06
C ASP A 153 41.53 6.67 -33.63
N TRP A 154 40.72 7.00 -32.64
CA TRP A 154 41.01 6.73 -31.21
C TRP A 154 41.18 5.24 -30.94
N LYS A 155 42.13 4.91 -30.06
CA LYS A 155 42.40 3.54 -29.58
C LYS A 155 42.45 3.48 -28.08
N ALA A 156 41.83 2.45 -27.51
CA ALA A 156 41.89 2.19 -26.05
C ALA A 156 43.31 1.72 -25.62
N LYS A 157 43.98 0.99 -26.49
CA LYS A 157 45.34 0.47 -26.35
C LYS A 157 45.99 0.43 -27.76
N PRO A 158 47.32 0.40 -27.85
CA PRO A 158 48.00 0.36 -29.14
C PRO A 158 47.53 -0.75 -30.09
N THR A 159 47.14 -1.87 -29.55
CA THR A 159 46.66 -3.07 -30.29
C THR A 159 45.14 -3.10 -30.51
N ALA A 160 44.40 -2.14 -29.96
CA ALA A 160 42.94 -2.09 -30.11
C ALA A 160 42.52 -1.54 -31.46
N PRO A 161 41.36 -1.92 -32.02
CA PRO A 161 40.80 -1.34 -33.20
C PRO A 161 40.53 0.17 -33.02
N THR A 162 40.67 0.93 -34.09
CA THR A 162 40.34 2.37 -34.10
C THR A 162 38.83 2.57 -34.11
N SER A 163 38.38 3.66 -33.49
CA SER A 163 37.01 4.11 -33.59
C SER A 163 36.90 5.62 -33.37
N PRO A 164 35.97 6.32 -34.08
CA PRO A 164 35.77 7.74 -33.89
C PRO A 164 35.15 8.07 -32.53
N ARG A 165 35.76 9.00 -31.79
CA ARG A 165 35.34 9.30 -30.40
C ARG A 165 35.22 10.79 -30.13
N LEU A 166 34.14 11.19 -29.47
CA LEU A 166 34.13 12.45 -28.73
C LEU A 166 34.98 12.25 -27.46
N ILE A 167 35.88 13.21 -27.23
CA ILE A 167 36.77 13.26 -26.08
C ILE A 167 36.24 14.32 -25.13
N ILE A 168 35.78 13.92 -23.98
CA ILE A 168 35.21 14.80 -22.93
C ILE A 168 36.20 14.88 -21.79
N PRO A 169 36.93 16.01 -21.63
CA PRO A 169 37.88 16.20 -20.55
C PRO A 169 37.21 16.15 -19.17
N VAL A 170 37.83 15.45 -18.23
CA VAL A 170 37.35 15.37 -16.83
C VAL A 170 38.42 15.97 -15.91
N TRP A 171 39.07 17.01 -16.36
CA TRP A 171 40.17 17.77 -15.70
C TRP A 171 41.15 16.98 -14.82
N ALA A 172 42.39 17.42 -14.75
CA ALA A 172 43.51 16.83 -14.00
C ALA A 172 43.79 15.35 -14.32
N GLY A 173 44.01 15.08 -15.63
CA GLY A 173 44.61 13.82 -16.07
C GLY A 173 43.63 12.69 -16.36
N GLY A 174 42.44 13.00 -16.88
CA GLY A 174 41.50 11.99 -17.34
C GLY A 174 40.45 12.52 -18.35
N TYR A 175 39.90 11.62 -19.16
CA TYR A 175 38.84 11.94 -20.12
C TYR A 175 37.90 10.76 -20.32
N LEU A 176 36.67 11.06 -20.78
CA LEU A 176 35.75 10.09 -21.34
C LEU A 176 35.87 10.08 -22.86
N ALA A 177 36.09 8.90 -23.47
CA ALA A 177 36.01 8.67 -24.90
C ALA A 177 34.68 8.02 -25.26
N ARG A 178 33.81 8.75 -25.99
CA ARG A 178 32.47 8.29 -26.37
C ARG A 178 32.39 8.03 -27.86
N ASP A 179 31.98 6.81 -28.25
CA ASP A 179 31.84 6.44 -29.66
C ASP A 179 30.77 7.29 -30.33
N THR A 180 31.07 7.79 -31.53
CA THR A 180 30.17 8.63 -32.34
C THR A 180 29.37 7.85 -33.38
N ARG A 181 29.66 6.56 -33.56
CA ARG A 181 28.92 5.70 -34.51
C ARG A 181 27.55 5.37 -33.94
N GLN A 182 26.52 5.41 -34.77
CA GLN A 182 25.14 5.18 -34.36
C GLN A 182 24.73 3.68 -34.36
N ASN A 183 25.31 2.91 -35.32
CA ASN A 183 24.99 1.49 -35.50
C ASN A 183 26.15 0.63 -34.98
N LEU A 184 26.17 0.39 -33.65
CA LEU A 184 27.17 -0.46 -33.02
C LEU A 184 26.60 -1.88 -32.86
N THR A 185 27.47 -2.88 -33.10
CA THR A 185 27.16 -4.27 -32.71
C THR A 185 27.11 -4.40 -31.18
N GLU A 186 26.52 -5.47 -30.67
CA GLU A 186 26.48 -5.71 -29.22
C GLU A 186 27.86 -5.75 -28.55
N GLN A 187 28.88 -6.24 -29.27
CA GLN A 187 30.25 -6.25 -28.80
C GLN A 187 30.86 -4.86 -28.76
N GLU A 188 30.63 -4.04 -29.78
CA GLU A 188 31.12 -2.64 -29.86
C GLU A 188 30.41 -1.76 -28.85
N ALA A 189 29.13 -1.97 -28.61
CA ALA A 189 28.31 -1.24 -27.62
C ALA A 189 28.91 -1.32 -26.21
N LYS A 190 29.49 -2.46 -25.83
CA LYS A 190 30.18 -2.65 -24.53
C LYS A 190 31.36 -1.71 -24.34
N TYR A 191 31.99 -1.26 -25.44
CA TYR A 191 33.14 -0.36 -25.44
C TYR A 191 32.79 1.04 -25.96
N SER A 192 31.51 1.35 -26.15
CA SER A 192 31.07 2.65 -26.64
C SER A 192 31.41 3.80 -25.69
N LYS A 193 31.67 3.51 -24.43
CA LYS A 193 32.03 4.45 -23.37
C LYS A 193 33.30 3.96 -22.67
N MET A 194 34.40 4.64 -22.89
CA MET A 194 35.72 4.29 -22.34
C MET A 194 36.30 5.47 -21.55
N ARG A 195 36.80 5.21 -20.36
CA ARG A 195 37.46 6.22 -19.51
C ARG A 195 38.96 5.99 -19.47
N MET A 196 39.68 7.09 -19.57
CA MET A 196 41.13 7.10 -19.49
C MET A 196 41.58 8.04 -18.36
N GLY A 197 42.61 7.64 -17.62
CA GLY A 197 43.14 8.41 -16.53
C GLY A 197 42.30 8.39 -15.24
N LYS A 198 42.48 9.37 -14.35
CA LYS A 198 41.83 9.44 -13.06
C LYS A 198 40.36 9.87 -13.18
N THR A 199 39.45 9.16 -12.54
CA THR A 199 38.03 9.49 -12.52
C THR A 199 37.73 10.62 -11.54
N ARG A 200 37.04 11.67 -11.99
CA ARG A 200 36.58 12.82 -11.20
C ARG A 200 35.14 13.18 -11.53
N LEU A 201 34.57 14.10 -10.74
CA LEU A 201 33.29 14.72 -11.11
C LEU A 201 33.48 15.60 -12.35
N PHE A 202 32.49 15.59 -13.22
CA PHE A 202 32.45 16.54 -14.35
C PHE A 202 31.82 17.85 -13.85
N ASN A 203 32.45 18.99 -14.19
CA ASN A 203 32.01 20.35 -13.86
C ASN A 203 31.71 20.59 -12.35
N PRO A 204 32.58 20.18 -11.40
CA PRO A 204 32.32 20.40 -9.97
C PRO A 204 32.30 21.90 -9.57
N SER A 205 32.88 22.77 -10.39
CA SER A 205 32.86 24.24 -10.22
C SER A 205 31.44 24.82 -10.21
N ALA A 206 30.45 24.15 -10.83
CA ALA A 206 29.06 24.56 -10.80
C ALA A 206 28.52 24.66 -9.37
N LEU A 207 28.99 23.80 -8.44
CA LEU A 207 28.60 23.85 -7.04
C LEU A 207 29.01 25.13 -6.30
N LYS A 208 30.01 25.86 -6.84
CA LYS A 208 30.56 27.08 -6.26
C LYS A 208 30.07 28.36 -6.93
N GLN A 209 29.38 28.26 -8.06
CA GLN A 209 29.03 29.41 -8.89
C GLN A 209 27.79 30.18 -8.43
N ASN A 210 27.04 29.76 -7.46
CA ASN A 210 25.93 30.48 -6.80
C ASN A 210 24.93 31.24 -7.72
N LEU A 211 24.78 30.80 -8.98
CA LEU A 211 23.98 31.52 -9.98
C LEU A 211 22.60 30.87 -10.18
N LYS A 212 22.56 29.55 -10.29
CA LYS A 212 21.37 28.77 -10.62
C LYS A 212 21.37 27.44 -9.85
N PRO A 213 20.22 26.83 -9.61
CA PRO A 213 20.15 25.46 -9.10
C PRO A 213 21.02 24.52 -9.91
N VAL A 214 21.68 23.57 -9.27
CA VAL A 214 22.64 22.66 -9.91
C VAL A 214 22.05 21.26 -9.99
N PHE A 215 21.91 20.76 -11.20
CA PHE A 215 21.51 19.37 -11.46
C PHE A 215 22.67 18.42 -11.14
N ILE A 216 22.38 17.37 -10.38
CA ILE A 216 23.28 16.25 -10.12
C ILE A 216 22.83 15.09 -10.99
N VAL A 217 23.65 14.71 -11.96
CA VAL A 217 23.34 13.68 -12.96
C VAL A 217 24.40 12.58 -13.01
N GLU A 218 24.08 11.43 -13.59
CA GLU A 218 25.00 10.31 -13.64
C GLU A 218 26.15 10.52 -14.63
N GLY A 219 25.84 10.95 -15.85
CA GLY A 219 26.80 11.03 -16.96
C GLY A 219 27.34 12.43 -17.24
N GLU A 220 28.50 12.49 -17.90
CA GLU A 220 29.07 13.74 -18.39
C GLU A 220 28.25 14.31 -19.56
N ILE A 221 27.70 13.42 -20.40
CA ILE A 221 26.85 13.83 -21.53
C ILE A 221 25.53 14.36 -21.04
N ASP A 222 24.95 13.79 -19.97
CA ASP A 222 23.73 14.28 -19.35
C ASP A 222 23.94 15.70 -18.79
N ALA A 223 25.07 15.89 -18.10
CA ALA A 223 25.44 17.20 -17.61
C ALA A 223 25.62 18.23 -18.77
N LEU A 224 26.28 17.85 -19.84
CA LEU A 224 26.42 18.70 -21.02
C LEU A 224 25.07 19.00 -21.69
N SER A 225 24.14 18.05 -21.73
CA SER A 225 22.79 18.24 -22.25
C SER A 225 22.01 19.29 -21.50
N ILE A 226 22.04 19.23 -20.16
CA ILE A 226 21.38 20.20 -19.28
C ILE A 226 22.03 21.58 -19.41
N ILE A 227 23.36 21.65 -19.50
CA ILE A 227 24.09 22.89 -19.69
C ILE A 227 23.76 23.52 -21.03
N ASP A 228 23.67 22.73 -22.09
CA ASP A 228 23.28 23.17 -23.44
C ASP A 228 21.86 23.73 -23.50
N ALA A 229 20.97 23.22 -22.64
CA ALA A 229 19.63 23.77 -22.48
C ALA A 229 19.55 24.98 -21.51
N GLY A 230 20.70 25.52 -21.09
CA GLY A 230 20.82 26.74 -20.29
C GLY A 230 20.85 26.49 -18.76
N GLY A 231 20.80 25.25 -18.30
CA GLY A 231 20.91 24.88 -16.89
C GLY A 231 22.36 24.80 -16.37
N GLN A 232 22.54 24.46 -15.11
CA GLN A 232 23.83 24.10 -14.50
C GLN A 232 23.80 22.64 -14.04
N ALA A 233 24.87 21.90 -14.30
CA ALA A 233 24.91 20.49 -13.92
C ALA A 233 26.31 20.01 -13.52
N VAL A 234 26.35 19.01 -12.64
CA VAL A 234 27.51 18.21 -12.24
C VAL A 234 27.26 16.76 -12.62
N GLY A 235 28.14 16.18 -13.41
CA GLY A 235 28.11 14.75 -13.75
C GLY A 235 28.95 13.93 -12.79
N LEU A 236 28.41 12.86 -12.24
CA LEU A 236 29.15 11.91 -11.39
C LEU A 236 30.16 11.11 -12.20
N GLY A 237 29.91 10.96 -13.49
CA GLY A 237 30.64 10.08 -14.37
C GLY A 237 30.30 8.60 -14.21
N SER A 238 29.90 8.19 -13.04
CA SER A 238 29.29 6.91 -12.68
C SER A 238 28.75 7.02 -11.27
N ILE A 239 27.70 6.28 -10.96
CA ILE A 239 27.13 6.16 -9.61
C ILE A 239 28.19 5.79 -8.56
N ALA A 240 29.19 4.98 -8.92
CA ALA A 240 30.31 4.62 -8.02
C ALA A 240 31.08 5.85 -7.49
N ASN A 241 31.02 7.01 -8.17
CA ASN A 241 31.69 8.24 -7.76
C ASN A 241 30.85 9.14 -6.83
N ILE A 242 29.68 8.70 -6.40
CA ILE A 242 28.83 9.47 -5.48
C ILE A 242 29.58 9.84 -4.19
N GLY A 243 30.50 8.98 -3.75
CA GLY A 243 31.39 9.26 -2.62
C GLY A 243 32.21 10.54 -2.81
N LYS A 244 32.67 10.83 -4.06
CA LYS A 244 33.44 12.05 -4.37
C LYS A 244 32.59 13.31 -4.31
N LEU A 245 31.33 13.23 -4.75
CA LEU A 245 30.38 14.32 -4.57
C LEU A 245 30.13 14.58 -3.09
N ILE A 246 29.91 13.53 -2.32
CA ILE A 246 29.73 13.62 -0.86
C ILE A 246 30.94 14.26 -0.17
N GLU A 247 32.16 13.88 -0.53
CA GLU A 247 33.39 14.51 -0.02
C GLU A 247 33.45 16.01 -0.39
N THR A 248 33.09 16.35 -1.65
CA THR A 248 33.04 17.75 -2.10
C THR A 248 32.02 18.55 -1.28
N LEU A 249 30.84 18.01 -1.06
CA LEU A 249 29.77 18.65 -0.28
C LEU A 249 30.12 18.75 1.23
N LYS A 250 30.83 17.77 1.78
CA LYS A 250 31.34 17.84 3.16
C LYS A 250 32.40 18.92 3.34
N ALA A 251 33.23 19.16 2.32
CA ALA A 251 34.25 20.20 2.36
C ALA A 251 33.64 21.61 2.25
N GLU A 252 32.65 21.78 1.36
CA GLU A 252 31.97 23.07 1.14
C GLU A 252 30.56 22.83 0.60
N LEU A 253 29.53 23.29 1.33
CA LEU A 253 28.16 23.21 0.90
C LEU A 253 27.84 24.29 -0.17
N PRO A 254 27.07 23.94 -1.22
CA PRO A 254 26.67 24.93 -2.21
C PRO A 254 25.66 25.92 -1.60
N ARG A 255 25.68 27.15 -2.09
CA ARG A 255 24.71 28.20 -1.72
C ARG A 255 23.45 28.19 -2.55
N VAL A 256 23.39 27.32 -3.54
CA VAL A 256 22.25 27.16 -4.46
C VAL A 256 21.60 25.79 -4.26
N PRO A 257 20.32 25.66 -4.59
CA PRO A 257 19.62 24.37 -4.51
C PRO A 257 20.27 23.31 -5.40
N LEU A 258 20.20 22.05 -4.95
CA LEU A 258 20.56 20.89 -5.76
C LEU A 258 19.30 20.24 -6.33
N ILE A 259 19.36 19.87 -7.63
CA ILE A 259 18.32 19.12 -8.32
C ILE A 259 18.89 17.73 -8.61
N ILE A 260 18.40 16.73 -7.88
CA ILE A 260 18.90 15.37 -7.99
C ILE A 260 18.13 14.66 -9.10
N GLN A 261 18.83 14.31 -10.17
CA GLN A 261 18.33 13.58 -11.31
C GLN A 261 19.36 12.51 -11.69
N LEU A 262 19.22 11.32 -11.12
CA LEU A 262 20.01 10.13 -11.48
C LEU A 262 19.17 9.21 -12.36
N ASP A 263 19.82 8.23 -13.00
CA ASP A 263 19.13 7.29 -13.88
C ASP A 263 17.99 6.57 -13.17
N ASN A 264 16.90 6.30 -13.88
CA ASN A 264 15.68 5.75 -13.33
C ASN A 264 15.74 4.22 -13.15
N ASP A 265 16.93 3.70 -12.82
CA ASP A 265 17.14 2.28 -12.49
C ASP A 265 17.35 2.05 -10.97
N ALA A 266 17.39 0.79 -10.57
CA ALA A 266 17.52 0.42 -9.15
C ALA A 266 18.83 0.96 -8.52
N LYS A 267 19.92 1.06 -9.29
CA LYS A 267 21.22 1.58 -8.81
C LYS A 267 21.17 3.09 -8.66
N GLY A 268 20.56 3.80 -9.60
CA GLY A 268 20.35 5.25 -9.54
C GLY A 268 19.51 5.63 -8.34
N GLN A 269 18.41 4.91 -8.09
CA GLN A 269 17.55 5.13 -6.94
C GLN A 269 18.27 4.87 -5.60
N GLN A 270 19.12 3.85 -5.51
CA GLN A 270 19.91 3.58 -4.32
C GLN A 270 20.94 4.69 -4.06
N ALA A 271 21.63 5.14 -5.12
CA ALA A 271 22.60 6.21 -5.04
C ALA A 271 21.95 7.55 -4.64
N GLU A 272 20.76 7.82 -5.15
CA GLU A 272 19.97 8.98 -4.79
C GLU A 272 19.60 8.98 -3.32
N ARG A 273 19.09 7.86 -2.79
CA ARG A 273 18.79 7.71 -1.36
C ARG A 273 20.01 8.01 -0.50
N ARG A 274 21.15 7.41 -0.84
CA ARG A 274 22.41 7.63 -0.13
C ARG A 274 22.85 9.11 -0.16
N LEU A 275 22.71 9.79 -1.30
CA LEU A 275 23.03 11.22 -1.41
C LEU A 275 22.09 12.04 -0.51
N ILE A 276 20.80 11.77 -0.54
CA ILE A 276 19.81 12.47 0.29
C ILE A 276 20.08 12.29 1.77
N GLU A 277 20.41 11.08 2.22
CA GLU A 277 20.78 10.81 3.61
C GLU A 277 21.98 11.66 4.05
N VAL A 278 23.00 11.76 3.20
CA VAL A 278 24.17 12.58 3.51
C VAL A 278 23.84 14.07 3.52
N LEU A 279 23.07 14.57 2.54
CA LEU A 279 22.63 15.97 2.53
C LEU A 279 21.87 16.32 3.80
N ARG A 280 21.01 15.44 4.27
CA ARG A 280 20.27 15.58 5.54
C ARG A 280 21.24 15.60 6.74
N SER A 281 22.22 14.68 6.79
CA SER A 281 23.21 14.65 7.86
C SER A 281 24.08 15.92 7.92
N LEU A 282 24.30 16.55 6.76
CA LEU A 282 24.98 17.85 6.63
C LEU A 282 24.06 19.06 6.89
N ARG A 283 22.79 18.83 7.26
CA ARG A 283 21.75 19.86 7.42
C ARG A 283 21.55 20.71 6.17
N PHE A 284 21.81 20.14 4.99
CA PHE A 284 21.54 20.79 3.71
C PHE A 284 20.21 20.33 3.16
N PHE A 285 19.18 21.16 3.28
CA PHE A 285 17.80 20.85 2.86
C PHE A 285 17.40 21.52 1.54
N SER A 286 18.29 22.28 0.95
CA SER A 286 18.08 22.98 -0.31
C SER A 286 18.32 22.05 -1.50
N TYR A 287 17.52 20.97 -1.61
CA TYR A 287 17.55 20.03 -2.73
C TYR A 287 16.15 19.57 -3.15
N ARG A 288 16.02 19.14 -4.39
CA ARG A 288 14.80 18.53 -4.93
C ARG A 288 15.16 17.31 -5.77
N ARG A 289 14.27 16.30 -5.73
CA ARG A 289 14.26 15.20 -6.69
C ARG A 289 13.52 15.67 -7.93
N TYR A 290 14.06 15.40 -9.11
CA TYR A 290 13.44 15.78 -10.36
C TYR A 290 13.63 14.67 -11.39
N ALA A 291 12.58 13.86 -11.58
CA ALA A 291 12.63 12.72 -12.48
C ALA A 291 12.51 13.15 -13.94
N LEU A 292 13.14 12.37 -14.83
CA LEU A 292 12.85 12.41 -16.26
C LEU A 292 11.45 11.87 -16.55
N PRO A 293 10.80 12.29 -17.65
CA PRO A 293 9.62 11.60 -18.15
C PRO A 293 9.92 10.11 -18.40
N GLU A 294 8.98 9.22 -18.06
CA GLU A 294 9.16 7.75 -18.10
C GLU A 294 9.62 7.19 -19.46
N ALA A 295 9.38 7.91 -20.55
CA ALA A 295 9.78 7.52 -21.89
C ALA A 295 11.30 7.59 -22.14
N PHE A 296 12.08 8.22 -21.25
CA PHE A 296 13.50 8.49 -21.45
C PHE A 296 14.34 7.93 -20.33
N LYS A 297 15.45 7.27 -20.70
CA LYS A 297 16.38 6.67 -19.77
C LYS A 297 17.30 7.70 -19.12
N ASP A 298 17.83 8.63 -19.92
CA ASP A 298 18.78 9.65 -19.49
C ASP A 298 18.46 11.02 -20.11
N ALA A 299 19.09 12.07 -19.60
CA ALA A 299 18.84 13.45 -20.03
C ALA A 299 19.24 13.70 -21.49
N ASN A 300 20.28 13.01 -22.01
CA ASN A 300 20.70 13.15 -23.38
C ASN A 300 19.70 12.51 -24.35
N GLU A 301 19.14 11.36 -24.01
CA GLU A 301 18.09 10.72 -24.81
C GLU A 301 16.88 11.65 -24.98
N PHE A 302 16.47 12.32 -23.89
CA PHE A 302 15.38 13.28 -23.92
C PHE A 302 15.71 14.52 -24.81
N LEU A 303 16.93 15.08 -24.64
CA LEU A 303 17.39 16.20 -25.51
C LEU A 303 17.33 15.82 -26.99
N MET A 304 17.79 14.61 -27.35
CA MET A 304 17.83 14.15 -28.74
C MET A 304 16.43 13.88 -29.30
N ALA A 305 15.49 13.45 -28.50
CA ALA A 305 14.13 13.15 -28.91
C ALA A 305 13.28 14.42 -29.12
N ASP A 306 13.37 15.38 -28.18
CA ASP A 306 12.59 16.62 -28.21
C ASP A 306 13.33 17.74 -27.45
N ARG A 307 14.11 18.51 -28.19
CA ARG A 307 14.92 19.62 -27.64
C ARG A 307 14.07 20.68 -26.94
N MET A 308 12.93 21.07 -27.52
CA MET A 308 12.10 22.15 -26.95
C MET A 308 11.50 21.72 -25.62
N ARG A 309 10.93 20.53 -25.57
CA ARG A 309 10.35 19.97 -24.35
C ARG A 309 11.43 19.69 -23.30
N PHE A 310 12.62 19.30 -23.70
CA PHE A 310 13.76 19.16 -22.81
C PHE A 310 14.17 20.50 -22.17
N MET A 311 14.24 21.60 -22.95
CA MET A 311 14.52 22.94 -22.42
C MET A 311 13.47 23.38 -21.41
N GLU A 312 12.18 23.15 -21.70
CA GLU A 312 11.09 23.41 -20.76
C GLU A 312 11.23 22.62 -19.45
N TRP A 313 11.64 21.34 -19.58
CA TRP A 313 11.90 20.48 -18.44
C TRP A 313 13.06 21.00 -17.57
N VAL A 314 14.16 21.44 -18.16
CA VAL A 314 15.29 22.05 -17.44
C VAL A 314 14.85 23.32 -16.71
N VAL A 315 14.10 24.21 -17.35
CA VAL A 315 13.55 25.43 -16.72
C VAL A 315 12.59 25.07 -15.59
N GLY A 316 11.76 24.04 -15.75
CA GLY A 316 10.87 23.52 -14.71
C GLY A 316 11.64 23.05 -13.48
N GLY A 317 12.73 22.31 -13.67
CA GLY A 317 13.61 21.88 -12.60
C GLY A 317 14.28 23.05 -11.87
N GLU A 318 14.77 24.06 -12.59
CA GLU A 318 15.34 25.27 -11.99
C GLU A 318 14.32 26.01 -11.10
N LYS A 319 13.10 26.20 -11.61
CA LYS A 319 12.00 26.81 -10.84
C LYS A 319 11.68 26.01 -9.57
N LEU A 320 11.62 24.68 -9.70
CA LEU A 320 11.41 23.79 -8.56
C LEU A 320 12.55 23.89 -7.53
N GLY A 321 13.79 24.05 -7.97
CA GLY A 321 14.95 24.27 -7.10
C GLY A 321 14.79 25.54 -6.26
N PHE A 322 14.41 26.66 -6.87
CA PHE A 322 14.21 27.92 -6.14
C PHE A 322 13.08 27.91 -5.11
N THR A 323 12.05 27.09 -5.30
CA THR A 323 11.00 26.93 -4.28
C THR A 323 11.48 26.22 -3.00
N ALA A 324 12.73 25.73 -3.00
CA ALA A 324 13.36 25.12 -1.84
C ALA A 324 13.91 26.11 -0.81
N THR A 325 13.97 27.41 -1.13
CA THR A 325 14.64 28.44 -0.32
C THR A 325 13.71 29.28 0.56
N ASN A 326 12.52 28.78 0.95
CA ASN A 326 11.67 29.53 1.86
C ASN A 326 12.28 29.55 3.27
N GLU A 327 12.46 30.78 3.78
CA GLU A 327 13.08 31.15 5.06
C GLU A 327 12.43 30.54 6.33
N GLU A 328 11.32 29.82 6.20
CA GLU A 328 10.62 29.17 7.31
C GLU A 328 11.38 28.00 7.94
N ASN A 329 12.41 27.45 7.27
CA ASN A 329 13.17 26.30 7.77
C ASN A 329 14.37 26.69 8.69
N GLN A 330 14.60 27.98 8.99
CA GLN A 330 15.72 28.43 9.82
C GLN A 330 15.35 28.79 11.26
N LYS A 331 14.08 28.85 11.62
CA LYS A 331 13.65 29.13 13.00
C LYS A 331 13.00 27.91 13.64
N GLY A 332 13.80 27.14 14.36
CA GLY A 332 13.33 26.06 15.21
C GLY A 332 13.73 24.68 14.71
N ALA A 333 15.02 24.37 14.73
CA ALA A 333 15.49 22.99 14.56
C ALA A 333 15.12 22.16 15.80
N VAL A 334 13.90 21.67 15.84
CA VAL A 334 13.57 20.49 16.64
C VAL A 334 14.28 19.32 15.95
N GLU A 335 15.01 18.49 16.72
CA GLU A 335 15.57 17.23 16.21
C GLU A 335 14.42 16.32 15.77
N VAL A 336 14.00 16.45 14.52
CA VAL A 336 13.00 15.56 13.89
C VAL A 336 13.76 14.37 13.35
N SER A 337 13.43 13.18 13.79
CA SER A 337 14.02 11.95 13.26
C SER A 337 13.67 11.78 11.78
N VAL A 338 14.52 11.11 11.01
CA VAL A 338 14.28 10.82 9.58
C VAL A 338 12.93 10.13 9.38
N ALA A 339 12.57 9.21 10.29
CA ALA A 339 11.30 8.51 10.28
C ALA A 339 10.09 9.44 10.50
N GLU A 340 10.22 10.46 11.35
CA GLU A 340 9.15 11.46 11.57
C GLU A 340 8.95 12.35 10.35
N LEU A 341 10.06 12.73 9.70
CA LEU A 341 9.97 13.54 8.47
C LEU A 341 9.42 12.75 7.27
N GLU A 342 9.79 11.49 7.13
CA GLU A 342 9.22 10.58 6.13
C GLU A 342 7.73 10.36 6.37
N ARG A 343 7.33 10.13 7.61
CA ARG A 343 5.93 10.02 8.02
C ARG A 343 5.16 11.32 7.70
N PHE A 344 5.72 12.48 8.06
CA PHE A 344 5.10 13.77 7.75
C PHE A 344 4.96 14.01 6.24
N ASN A 345 6.00 13.67 5.47
CA ASN A 345 5.96 13.83 4.02
C ASN A 345 5.03 12.82 3.32
N SER A 346 4.87 11.60 3.86
CA SER A 346 3.92 10.62 3.33
C SER A 346 2.46 11.07 3.46
N GLU A 347 2.19 12.03 4.36
CA GLU A 347 0.86 12.62 4.57
C GLU A 347 0.52 13.74 3.55
N ARG A 348 1.47 14.14 2.68
CA ARG A 348 1.20 15.15 1.64
C ARG A 348 0.29 14.59 0.56
N GLY A 349 -0.78 15.30 0.22
CA GLY A 349 -1.72 14.87 -0.82
C GLY A 349 -1.07 14.54 -2.18
N SER A 350 0.00 15.26 -2.55
CA SER A 350 0.75 14.97 -3.78
C SER A 350 1.52 13.65 -3.75
N GLN A 351 1.93 13.18 -2.56
CA GLN A 351 2.60 11.88 -2.42
C GLN A 351 1.61 10.72 -2.53
N CYS A 352 0.34 10.96 -2.17
CA CYS A 352 -0.71 9.95 -2.26
C CYS A 352 -1.23 9.75 -3.70
N LEU A 353 -0.87 10.60 -4.67
CA LEU A 353 -1.41 10.49 -6.04
C LEU A 353 -1.02 9.20 -6.76
N ASN A 354 0.20 8.74 -6.62
CA ASN A 354 0.66 7.50 -7.24
C ASN A 354 -0.02 6.29 -6.61
N ASP A 355 -0.10 6.24 -5.28
CA ASP A 355 -0.79 5.20 -4.54
C ASP A 355 -2.30 5.20 -4.88
N PHE A 356 -2.89 6.39 -5.05
CA PHE A 356 -4.27 6.55 -5.46
C PHE A 356 -4.52 6.08 -6.89
N ALA A 357 -3.62 6.37 -7.83
CA ALA A 357 -3.71 5.88 -9.20
C ALA A 357 -3.65 4.34 -9.25
N GLU A 358 -2.73 3.72 -8.49
CA GLU A 358 -2.69 2.26 -8.34
C GLU A 358 -3.95 1.70 -7.67
N PHE A 359 -4.46 2.39 -6.64
CA PHE A 359 -5.70 2.02 -5.97
C PHE A 359 -6.88 2.00 -6.94
N ILE A 360 -7.04 3.05 -7.78
CA ILE A 360 -8.09 3.11 -8.81
C ILE A 360 -7.96 1.95 -9.81
N LEU A 361 -6.73 1.65 -10.25
CA LEU A 361 -6.49 0.58 -11.21
C LEU A 361 -6.79 -0.82 -10.63
N LYS A 362 -6.48 -1.03 -9.36
CA LYS A 362 -6.74 -2.30 -8.65
C LYS A 362 -8.22 -2.46 -8.27
N ASN A 363 -8.92 -1.37 -7.95
CA ASN A 363 -10.32 -1.37 -7.52
C ASN A 363 -11.32 -1.05 -8.65
N LYS A 364 -11.04 -1.47 -9.87
CA LYS A 364 -11.99 -1.39 -11.00
C LYS A 364 -13.24 -2.27 -10.86
N SER A 365 -13.30 -3.15 -9.86
CA SER A 365 -14.52 -3.89 -9.53
C SER A 365 -15.55 -2.92 -8.93
N GLY A 366 -16.75 -2.89 -9.51
CA GLY A 366 -17.91 -2.16 -8.95
C GLY A 366 -18.21 -2.58 -7.51
N GLY A 367 -19.15 -1.92 -6.86
CA GLY A 367 -19.61 -2.28 -5.53
C GLY A 367 -20.09 -3.75 -5.46
N ILE A 368 -20.01 -4.34 -4.27
CA ILE A 368 -20.55 -5.69 -4.02
C ILE A 368 -22.07 -5.60 -4.02
N SER A 369 -22.75 -6.32 -4.92
CA SER A 369 -24.20 -6.29 -5.04
C SER A 369 -24.88 -6.77 -3.74
N THR A 370 -25.92 -6.05 -3.31
CA THR A 370 -26.79 -6.45 -2.20
C THR A 370 -27.80 -7.53 -2.57
N GLY A 371 -27.94 -7.83 -3.87
CA GLY A 371 -29.02 -8.65 -4.42
C GLY A 371 -30.33 -7.90 -4.65
N PHE A 372 -30.36 -6.61 -4.37
CA PHE A 372 -31.49 -5.71 -4.66
C PHE A 372 -31.03 -4.61 -5.62
N GLU A 373 -31.38 -4.74 -6.89
CA GLU A 373 -30.94 -3.83 -7.95
C GLU A 373 -31.27 -2.35 -7.67
N ASN A 374 -32.44 -2.08 -7.10
CA ASN A 374 -32.86 -0.73 -6.73
C ASN A 374 -32.03 -0.16 -5.55
N LEU A 375 -31.63 -0.99 -4.59
CA LEU A 375 -30.74 -0.57 -3.51
C LEU A 375 -29.33 -0.35 -4.04
N ASP A 376 -28.84 -1.23 -4.89
CA ASP A 376 -27.52 -1.10 -5.50
C ASP A 376 -27.41 0.20 -6.32
N LYS A 377 -28.46 0.59 -7.05
CA LYS A 377 -28.52 1.89 -7.76
C LYS A 377 -28.39 3.09 -6.82
N LEU A 378 -29.04 3.07 -5.65
CA LEU A 378 -28.89 4.14 -4.66
C LEU A 378 -27.49 4.16 -4.01
N LEU A 379 -26.85 2.98 -3.93
CA LEU A 379 -25.50 2.83 -3.38
C LEU A 379 -24.40 2.99 -4.43
N ASP A 380 -24.72 3.49 -5.63
CA ASP A 380 -23.79 3.70 -6.75
C ASP A 380 -23.09 2.40 -7.21
N GLY A 381 -23.85 1.30 -7.26
CA GLY A 381 -23.41 -0.01 -7.75
C GLY A 381 -23.25 -1.08 -6.68
N GLY A 382 -23.59 -0.83 -5.41
CA GLY A 382 -23.56 -1.80 -4.33
C GLY A 382 -22.78 -1.38 -3.10
N LEU A 383 -22.26 -2.34 -2.34
CA LEU A 383 -21.50 -2.10 -1.11
C LEU A 383 -20.03 -1.83 -1.42
N TYR A 384 -19.54 -0.71 -0.96
CA TYR A 384 -18.12 -0.34 -0.94
C TYR A 384 -17.56 -0.45 0.48
N PRO A 385 -16.23 -0.43 0.67
CA PRO A 385 -15.65 -0.35 2.00
C PRO A 385 -16.23 0.80 2.80
N GLY A 386 -16.87 0.49 3.93
CA GLY A 386 -17.61 1.47 4.72
C GLY A 386 -18.45 0.81 5.82
N LEU A 387 -18.96 1.62 6.73
CA LEU A 387 -19.89 1.20 7.78
C LEU A 387 -21.33 1.51 7.35
N TYR A 388 -22.11 0.47 7.13
CA TYR A 388 -23.54 0.50 6.81
C TYR A 388 -24.33 0.14 8.07
N VAL A 389 -25.28 0.96 8.46
CA VAL A 389 -26.13 0.66 9.63
C VAL A 389 -27.58 0.59 9.17
N ILE A 390 -28.23 -0.53 9.47
CA ILE A 390 -29.63 -0.83 9.15
C ILE A 390 -30.44 -0.85 10.44
N GLY A 391 -31.37 0.10 10.58
CA GLY A 391 -32.19 0.26 11.77
C GLY A 391 -33.66 0.07 11.50
N ALA A 392 -34.35 -0.46 12.48
CA ALA A 392 -35.83 -0.52 12.51
C ALA A 392 -36.33 -0.80 13.93
N ASN A 393 -37.63 -0.66 14.10
CA ASN A 393 -38.33 -1.19 15.27
C ASN A 393 -38.20 -2.71 15.34
N SER A 394 -38.44 -3.29 16.52
CA SER A 394 -38.45 -4.75 16.70
C SER A 394 -39.44 -5.41 15.72
N SER A 395 -39.11 -6.61 15.25
CA SER A 395 -39.96 -7.46 14.39
C SER A 395 -40.23 -6.91 12.97
N LEU A 396 -39.59 -5.84 12.54
CA LEU A 396 -39.71 -5.31 11.17
C LEU A 396 -38.78 -5.99 10.14
N GLY A 397 -38.12 -7.09 10.52
CA GLY A 397 -37.31 -7.88 9.58
C GLY A 397 -35.88 -7.42 9.36
N LYS A 398 -35.26 -6.65 10.32
CA LYS A 398 -33.84 -6.22 10.23
C LYS A 398 -32.89 -7.37 9.92
N THR A 399 -32.87 -8.37 10.81
CA THR A 399 -32.07 -9.61 10.66
C THR A 399 -32.35 -10.30 9.34
N THR A 400 -33.63 -10.38 8.95
CA THR A 400 -34.04 -11.00 7.71
C THR A 400 -33.47 -10.28 6.47
N LEU A 401 -33.55 -8.94 6.44
CA LEU A 401 -33.02 -8.15 5.34
C LEU A 401 -31.51 -8.32 5.21
N VAL A 402 -30.79 -8.18 6.32
CA VAL A 402 -29.33 -8.29 6.34
C VAL A 402 -28.87 -9.71 6.00
N LEU A 403 -29.57 -10.73 6.49
CA LEU A 403 -29.30 -12.13 6.14
C LEU A 403 -29.58 -12.41 4.65
N GLN A 404 -30.63 -11.83 4.06
CA GLN A 404 -30.89 -11.96 2.64
C GLN A 404 -29.81 -11.29 1.79
N ILE A 405 -29.31 -10.12 2.21
CA ILE A 405 -28.16 -9.46 1.58
C ILE A 405 -26.91 -10.34 1.69
N ALA A 406 -26.63 -10.88 2.90
CA ALA A 406 -25.51 -11.78 3.14
C ALA A 406 -25.53 -13.03 2.25
N ASP A 407 -26.69 -13.64 2.11
CA ASP A 407 -26.88 -14.81 1.26
C ASP A 407 -26.66 -14.47 -0.23
N SER A 408 -27.13 -13.32 -0.70
CA SER A 408 -26.90 -12.85 -2.06
C SER A 408 -25.42 -12.60 -2.36
N ILE A 409 -24.69 -12.00 -1.40
CA ILE A 409 -23.24 -11.78 -1.47
C ILE A 409 -22.52 -13.13 -1.55
N ALA A 410 -22.88 -14.09 -0.70
CA ALA A 410 -22.28 -15.42 -0.71
C ALA A 410 -22.55 -16.20 -2.01
N GLN A 411 -23.74 -16.04 -2.59
CA GLN A 411 -24.09 -16.61 -3.91
C GLN A 411 -23.23 -16.04 -5.04
N SER A 412 -22.76 -14.80 -4.92
CA SER A 412 -21.82 -14.21 -5.90
C SER A 412 -20.38 -14.71 -5.74
N GLY A 413 -20.11 -15.56 -4.74
CA GLY A 413 -18.78 -16.11 -4.45
C GLY A 413 -17.96 -15.32 -3.42
N GLN A 414 -18.48 -14.19 -2.92
CA GLN A 414 -17.81 -13.36 -1.94
C GLN A 414 -17.98 -13.93 -0.52
N GLY A 415 -16.90 -13.95 0.27
CA GLY A 415 -16.93 -14.41 1.67
C GLY A 415 -17.69 -13.45 2.59
N VAL A 416 -18.51 -13.99 3.50
CA VAL A 416 -19.29 -13.23 4.49
C VAL A 416 -19.05 -13.77 5.88
N LEU A 417 -18.68 -12.88 6.81
CA LEU A 417 -18.55 -13.17 8.24
C LEU A 417 -19.78 -12.63 8.98
N ILE A 418 -20.63 -13.48 9.54
CA ILE A 418 -21.83 -13.11 10.28
C ILE A 418 -21.57 -13.28 11.77
N PHE A 419 -21.61 -12.20 12.52
CA PHE A 419 -21.60 -12.19 13.99
C PHE A 419 -23.03 -12.10 14.47
N SER A 420 -23.60 -13.26 14.84
CA SER A 420 -24.97 -13.37 15.37
C SER A 420 -24.92 -13.32 16.88
N LEU A 421 -25.34 -12.19 17.45
CA LEU A 421 -25.28 -11.96 18.91
C LEU A 421 -26.63 -12.20 19.59
N GLU A 422 -27.72 -12.37 18.82
CA GLU A 422 -29.08 -12.60 19.33
C GLU A 422 -29.59 -13.99 18.96
N MET A 423 -29.31 -14.47 17.75
CA MET A 423 -29.89 -15.71 17.20
C MET A 423 -28.79 -16.78 17.03
N SER A 424 -29.19 -18.04 17.23
CA SER A 424 -28.33 -19.18 16.95
C SER A 424 -28.09 -19.37 15.42
N LYS A 425 -26.99 -20.02 15.05
CA LYS A 425 -26.69 -20.36 13.65
C LYS A 425 -27.77 -21.23 13.02
N TYR A 426 -28.42 -22.11 13.80
CA TYR A 426 -29.50 -22.95 13.28
C TYR A 426 -30.76 -22.13 12.99
N GLU A 427 -31.07 -21.10 13.77
CA GLU A 427 -32.16 -20.17 13.48
C GLU A 427 -31.91 -19.35 12.23
N LEU A 428 -30.67 -18.87 12.02
CA LEU A 428 -30.30 -18.18 10.79
C LEU A 428 -30.38 -19.09 9.57
N LEU A 429 -29.86 -20.32 9.66
CA LEU A 429 -30.00 -21.32 8.60
C LEU A 429 -31.47 -21.63 8.29
N ALA A 430 -32.32 -21.81 9.33
CA ALA A 430 -33.74 -22.07 9.15
C ALA A 430 -34.46 -20.88 8.48
N LYS A 431 -34.04 -19.63 8.74
CA LYS A 431 -34.56 -18.44 8.02
C LYS A 431 -34.18 -18.47 6.55
N THR A 432 -32.93 -18.77 6.24
CA THR A 432 -32.45 -18.89 4.85
C THR A 432 -33.19 -20.02 4.11
N LEU A 433 -33.29 -21.23 4.70
CA LEU A 433 -33.99 -22.34 4.09
C LEU A 433 -35.50 -22.07 3.94
N SER A 434 -36.13 -21.40 4.91
CA SER A 434 -37.50 -20.92 4.83
C SER A 434 -37.70 -20.00 3.60
N ARG A 435 -36.83 -19.02 3.41
CA ARG A 435 -36.84 -18.13 2.24
C ARG A 435 -36.65 -18.89 0.94
N MET A 436 -35.66 -19.78 0.89
CA MET A 436 -35.39 -20.59 -0.31
C MET A 436 -36.55 -21.47 -0.68
N SER A 437 -37.21 -22.12 0.31
CA SER A 437 -38.42 -22.94 0.08
C SER A 437 -39.56 -22.12 -0.48
N PHE A 438 -39.73 -20.86 -0.05
CA PHE A 438 -40.75 -19.95 -0.54
C PHE A 438 -40.48 -19.53 -1.99
N ILE A 439 -39.24 -19.14 -2.30
CA ILE A 439 -38.83 -18.76 -3.65
C ILE A 439 -39.03 -19.93 -4.62
N LYS A 440 -38.60 -21.15 -4.24
CA LYS A 440 -38.81 -22.37 -5.06
C LYS A 440 -40.29 -22.70 -5.26
N SER A 441 -41.07 -22.63 -4.17
CA SER A 441 -42.52 -22.91 -4.23
C SER A 441 -43.24 -21.96 -5.19
N LEU A 442 -42.88 -20.67 -5.16
CA LEU A 442 -43.44 -19.70 -6.12
C LEU A 442 -42.91 -19.90 -7.53
N GLY A 443 -41.65 -20.24 -7.73
CA GLY A 443 -41.02 -20.41 -9.03
C GLY A 443 -41.54 -21.67 -9.77
N GLU A 444 -41.54 -22.80 -9.07
CA GLU A 444 -41.88 -24.09 -9.68
C GLU A 444 -43.39 -24.39 -9.67
N TYR A 445 -44.09 -24.03 -8.60
CA TYR A 445 -45.49 -24.43 -8.41
C TYR A 445 -46.47 -23.25 -8.47
N GLN A 446 -45.99 -22.03 -8.64
CA GLN A 446 -46.77 -20.78 -8.66
C GLN A 446 -47.70 -20.61 -7.44
N THR A 447 -47.33 -21.22 -6.33
CA THR A 447 -48.07 -21.18 -5.04
C THR A 447 -47.10 -21.19 -3.83
N ALA A 448 -47.51 -20.59 -2.73
CA ALA A 448 -46.77 -20.64 -1.47
C ALA A 448 -47.11 -21.87 -0.59
N VAL A 449 -47.98 -22.75 -1.05
CA VAL A 449 -48.51 -23.90 -0.24
C VAL A 449 -47.39 -24.83 0.26
N TYR A 450 -46.32 -25.02 -0.52
CA TYR A 450 -45.21 -25.89 -0.18
C TYR A 450 -44.12 -25.18 0.55
N ALA A 451 -44.18 -23.86 0.67
CA ALA A 451 -43.19 -23.06 1.43
C ALA A 451 -43.21 -23.40 2.92
N LYS A 452 -42.06 -23.41 3.56
CA LYS A 452 -41.90 -23.74 4.99
C LYS A 452 -41.54 -22.51 5.80
N THR A 453 -42.25 -22.30 6.91
CA THR A 453 -41.87 -21.27 7.88
C THR A 453 -40.58 -21.65 8.59
N THR A 454 -39.86 -20.68 9.18
CA THR A 454 -38.67 -20.93 10.01
C THR A 454 -38.94 -22.01 11.07
N ARG A 455 -40.10 -21.92 11.75
CA ARG A 455 -40.48 -22.90 12.79
C ARG A 455 -40.68 -24.31 12.21
N SER A 456 -41.32 -24.42 11.04
CA SER A 456 -41.50 -25.72 10.35
C SER A 456 -40.14 -26.33 9.97
N VAL A 457 -39.17 -25.51 9.53
CA VAL A 457 -37.82 -25.98 9.20
C VAL A 457 -37.10 -26.47 10.47
N LEU A 458 -37.09 -25.68 11.55
CA LEU A 458 -36.45 -26.05 12.82
C LEU A 458 -37.03 -27.32 13.44
N LEU A 459 -38.32 -27.54 13.32
CA LEU A 459 -39.01 -28.72 13.88
C LEU A 459 -39.01 -29.94 12.95
N GLY A 460 -38.48 -29.80 11.72
CA GLY A 460 -38.55 -30.88 10.74
C GLY A 460 -39.97 -31.25 10.34
N SER A 461 -40.94 -30.31 10.45
CA SER A 461 -42.36 -30.56 10.19
C SER A 461 -42.65 -30.61 8.71
N TYR A 462 -42.42 -31.77 8.11
CA TYR A 462 -42.62 -32.03 6.68
C TYR A 462 -43.70 -33.10 6.52
N ASN A 463 -44.90 -32.67 6.09
CA ASN A 463 -46.10 -33.51 6.13
C ASN A 463 -46.28 -34.40 4.89
N ASN A 464 -45.59 -34.09 3.80
CA ASN A 464 -45.73 -34.82 2.53
C ASN A 464 -44.36 -34.85 1.79
N GLU A 465 -44.32 -35.56 0.67
CA GLU A 465 -43.13 -35.74 -0.12
C GLU A 465 -42.65 -34.43 -0.75
N PHE A 466 -43.57 -33.57 -1.17
CA PHE A 466 -43.23 -32.24 -1.74
C PHE A 466 -42.53 -31.34 -0.74
N ASP A 467 -43.01 -31.34 0.51
CA ASP A 467 -42.39 -30.61 1.60
C ASP A 467 -40.91 -31.01 1.78
N ARG A 468 -40.66 -32.32 1.85
CA ARG A 468 -39.33 -32.89 1.98
C ARG A 468 -38.44 -32.56 0.79
N ARG A 469 -39.00 -32.68 -0.42
CA ARG A 469 -38.30 -32.38 -1.68
C ARG A 469 -37.83 -30.92 -1.72
N ILE A 470 -38.73 -29.97 -1.49
CA ILE A 470 -38.40 -28.52 -1.54
C ILE A 470 -37.30 -28.18 -0.52
N ILE A 471 -37.37 -28.72 0.71
CA ILE A 471 -36.33 -28.45 1.70
C ILE A 471 -35.02 -29.13 1.34
N SER A 472 -35.04 -30.36 0.82
CA SER A 472 -33.85 -31.05 0.37
C SER A 472 -33.15 -30.30 -0.76
N GLU A 473 -33.91 -29.83 -1.74
CA GLU A 473 -33.40 -29.00 -2.83
C GLU A 473 -32.83 -27.65 -2.31
N ALA A 474 -33.52 -26.99 -1.37
CA ALA A 474 -33.02 -25.77 -0.73
C ALA A 474 -31.71 -26.02 0.03
N MET A 475 -31.57 -27.16 0.71
CA MET A 475 -30.34 -27.54 1.40
C MET A 475 -29.20 -27.81 0.40
N ASN A 476 -29.48 -28.49 -0.70
CA ASN A 476 -28.50 -28.74 -1.75
C ASN A 476 -28.01 -27.43 -2.38
N ASP A 477 -28.93 -26.55 -2.78
CA ASP A 477 -28.56 -25.24 -3.32
C ASP A 477 -27.77 -24.40 -2.31
N TYR A 478 -28.15 -24.45 -1.02
CA TYR A 478 -27.41 -23.77 0.04
C TYR A 478 -25.98 -24.32 0.16
N SER A 479 -25.78 -25.62 0.00
CA SER A 479 -24.44 -26.25 0.13
C SER A 479 -23.45 -25.74 -0.91
N ASP A 480 -23.91 -25.29 -2.08
CA ASP A 480 -23.07 -24.80 -3.18
C ASP A 480 -22.38 -23.46 -2.83
N TRP A 481 -23.09 -22.58 -2.15
CA TRP A 481 -22.61 -21.23 -1.81
C TRP A 481 -22.47 -20.97 -0.30
N GLY A 482 -23.10 -21.78 0.55
CA GLY A 482 -23.01 -21.65 2.02
C GLY A 482 -21.60 -21.79 2.57
N ARG A 483 -20.67 -22.39 1.82
CA ARG A 483 -19.23 -22.41 2.09
C ARG A 483 -18.58 -21.01 2.17
N ASN A 484 -19.22 -20.01 1.59
CA ASN A 484 -18.77 -18.62 1.62
C ASN A 484 -19.32 -17.87 2.87
N ILE A 485 -20.16 -18.51 3.70
CA ILE A 485 -20.73 -17.93 4.91
C ILE A 485 -20.09 -18.54 6.16
N TYR A 486 -19.60 -17.69 7.03
CA TYR A 486 -19.02 -18.04 8.32
C TYR A 486 -19.87 -17.42 9.43
N ILE A 487 -20.50 -18.22 10.26
CA ILE A 487 -21.40 -17.76 11.32
C ILE A 487 -20.71 -17.95 12.69
N MET A 488 -20.45 -16.83 13.35
CA MET A 488 -19.97 -16.76 14.73
C MET A 488 -21.13 -16.42 15.65
N GLU A 489 -21.38 -17.29 16.61
CA GLU A 489 -22.39 -17.08 17.66
C GLU A 489 -21.71 -16.51 18.92
N GLY A 490 -22.36 -15.57 19.60
CA GLY A 490 -21.82 -15.06 20.84
C GLY A 490 -22.79 -14.13 21.54
N ILE A 491 -23.14 -14.46 22.79
CA ILE A 491 -24.00 -13.62 23.64
C ILE A 491 -23.08 -12.90 24.63
N GLY A 492 -22.93 -11.58 24.49
CA GLY A 492 -22.21 -10.73 25.42
C GLY A 492 -20.68 -10.87 25.47
N ASN A 493 -20.10 -11.82 24.72
CA ASN A 493 -18.66 -12.10 24.75
C ASN A 493 -17.92 -11.64 23.47
N VAL A 494 -18.62 -11.25 22.42
CA VAL A 494 -18.04 -10.81 21.15
C VAL A 494 -17.91 -9.30 21.14
N GLY A 495 -16.70 -8.80 21.18
CA GLY A 495 -16.37 -7.38 21.00
C GLY A 495 -15.73 -7.12 19.65
N VAL A 496 -15.44 -5.86 19.35
CA VAL A 496 -14.82 -5.45 18.07
C VAL A 496 -13.44 -6.08 17.87
N SER A 497 -12.70 -6.37 18.93
CA SER A 497 -11.43 -7.12 18.86
C SER A 497 -11.60 -8.50 18.25
N HIS A 498 -12.64 -9.24 18.67
CA HIS A 498 -12.92 -10.57 18.10
C HIS A 498 -13.36 -10.48 16.63
N VAL A 499 -14.12 -9.43 16.28
CA VAL A 499 -14.45 -9.17 14.86
C VAL A 499 -13.18 -8.97 14.05
N LYS A 500 -12.24 -8.17 14.56
CA LYS A 500 -10.94 -7.91 13.92
C LYS A 500 -10.13 -9.19 13.75
N GLU A 501 -9.98 -9.98 14.81
CA GLU A 501 -9.26 -11.27 14.78
C GLU A 501 -9.83 -12.21 13.72
N LYS A 502 -11.15 -12.30 13.59
CA LYS A 502 -11.81 -13.17 12.59
C LYS A 502 -11.63 -12.64 11.16
N VAL A 503 -11.60 -11.34 10.94
CA VAL A 503 -11.25 -10.75 9.64
C VAL A 503 -9.80 -11.05 9.27
N GLU A 504 -8.87 -10.95 10.21
CA GLU A 504 -7.45 -11.29 10.00
C GLU A 504 -7.27 -12.79 9.70
N GLU A 505 -7.96 -13.64 10.44
CA GLU A 505 -7.97 -15.10 10.24
C GLU A 505 -8.51 -15.46 8.86
N PHE A 506 -9.67 -14.89 8.47
CA PHE A 506 -10.27 -15.11 7.16
C PHE A 506 -9.30 -14.73 6.03
N ARG A 507 -8.71 -13.53 6.09
CA ARG A 507 -7.75 -13.06 5.09
C ARG A 507 -6.51 -13.95 4.99
N LYS A 508 -6.04 -14.45 6.13
CA LYS A 508 -4.87 -15.34 6.20
C LYS A 508 -5.13 -16.67 5.50
N PHE A 509 -6.34 -17.23 5.65
CA PHE A 509 -6.65 -18.56 5.10
C PHE A 509 -7.19 -18.53 3.67
N THR A 510 -7.89 -17.47 3.27
CA THR A 510 -8.53 -17.38 1.95
C THR A 510 -7.77 -16.48 0.97
N ASN A 511 -6.91 -15.60 1.47
CA ASN A 511 -6.29 -14.48 0.73
C ASN A 511 -7.32 -13.51 0.11
N GLU A 512 -8.53 -13.46 0.65
CA GLU A 512 -9.65 -12.62 0.22
C GLU A 512 -10.08 -11.67 1.34
N THR A 513 -10.90 -10.68 1.01
CA THR A 513 -11.50 -9.76 1.98
C THR A 513 -12.97 -10.07 2.18
N PRO A 514 -13.47 -10.29 3.41
CA PRO A 514 -14.86 -10.62 3.65
C PRO A 514 -15.75 -9.37 3.71
N VAL A 515 -17.07 -9.58 3.52
CA VAL A 515 -18.09 -8.66 4.04
C VAL A 515 -18.41 -9.06 5.49
N VAL A 516 -18.49 -8.09 6.39
CA VAL A 516 -18.79 -8.34 7.81
C VAL A 516 -20.23 -7.94 8.10
N VAL A 517 -20.97 -8.82 8.77
CA VAL A 517 -22.35 -8.60 9.24
C VAL A 517 -22.38 -8.74 10.77
N ILE A 518 -23.01 -7.79 11.47
CA ILE A 518 -23.15 -7.78 12.94
C ILE A 518 -24.61 -7.59 13.30
N ASP A 519 -25.22 -8.60 13.91
CA ASP A 519 -26.61 -8.58 14.37
C ASP A 519 -26.69 -8.87 15.88
N TYR A 520 -26.86 -7.81 16.71
CA TYR A 520 -26.91 -6.38 16.43
C TYR A 520 -25.88 -5.59 17.27
N LEU A 521 -25.65 -4.33 16.90
CA LEU A 521 -24.56 -3.48 17.40
C LEU A 521 -24.60 -3.22 18.91
N GLN A 522 -25.78 -3.11 19.52
CA GLN A 522 -25.94 -2.77 20.93
C GLN A 522 -25.60 -3.93 21.90
N ILE A 523 -25.51 -5.17 21.40
CA ILE A 523 -25.12 -6.36 22.22
C ILE A 523 -23.61 -6.64 22.15
N LEU A 524 -22.88 -5.94 21.31
CA LEU A 524 -21.42 -6.08 21.30
C LEU A 524 -20.85 -5.89 22.70
N ALA A 525 -19.92 -6.77 23.08
CA ALA A 525 -19.23 -6.68 24.37
C ALA A 525 -18.69 -5.27 24.62
N PRO A 526 -18.76 -4.77 25.86
CA PRO A 526 -18.29 -3.45 26.19
C PRO A 526 -16.80 -3.31 25.88
N TYR A 527 -16.44 -2.20 25.23
CA TYR A 527 -15.05 -1.88 24.91
C TYR A 527 -14.21 -1.74 26.20
N SER A 528 -14.81 -1.18 27.24
CA SER A 528 -14.20 -1.05 28.55
C SER A 528 -15.28 -1.07 29.66
N VAL A 529 -15.01 -1.81 30.73
CA VAL A 529 -15.86 -1.85 31.91
C VAL A 529 -15.93 -0.51 32.67
N LYS A 530 -15.05 0.42 32.39
CA LYS A 530 -15.00 1.77 32.98
C LYS A 530 -15.90 2.78 32.25
N MET A 531 -16.43 2.42 31.09
CA MET A 531 -17.29 3.26 30.27
C MET A 531 -18.77 2.98 30.55
N THR A 532 -19.63 3.97 30.37
CA THR A 532 -21.08 3.76 30.37
C THR A 532 -21.49 2.97 29.14
N ASP A 533 -22.70 2.36 29.16
CA ASP A 533 -23.23 1.59 28.03
C ASP A 533 -23.22 2.43 26.74
N LYS A 534 -23.67 3.67 26.82
CA LYS A 534 -23.65 4.60 25.69
C LYS A 534 -22.23 4.85 25.16
N GLN A 535 -21.27 5.11 26.05
CA GLN A 535 -19.87 5.33 25.66
C GLN A 535 -19.26 4.06 25.03
N ASN A 536 -19.62 2.87 25.52
CA ASN A 536 -19.19 1.60 24.96
C ASN A 536 -19.75 1.41 23.54
N VAL A 537 -21.04 1.67 23.32
CA VAL A 537 -21.66 1.61 21.99
C VAL A 537 -21.01 2.62 21.05
N ASP A 538 -20.83 3.88 21.47
CA ASP A 538 -20.18 4.93 20.67
C ASP A 538 -18.75 4.51 20.29
N LYS A 539 -18.01 3.92 21.20
CA LYS A 539 -16.64 3.44 20.96
C LYS A 539 -16.62 2.25 20.01
N ASN A 540 -17.49 1.25 20.21
CA ASN A 540 -17.62 0.10 19.34
C ASN A 540 -17.94 0.52 17.90
N ILE A 541 -18.85 1.44 17.68
CA ILE A 541 -19.20 1.99 16.36
C ILE A 541 -18.01 2.66 15.71
N THR A 542 -17.26 3.47 16.47
CA THR A 542 -16.05 4.14 15.96
C THR A 542 -14.97 3.14 15.56
N GLU A 543 -14.76 2.10 16.37
CA GLU A 543 -13.78 1.04 16.06
C GLU A 543 -14.21 0.16 14.87
N LEU A 544 -15.51 -0.11 14.70
CA LEU A 544 -16.02 -0.81 13.50
C LEU A 544 -15.81 0.04 12.23
N LYS A 545 -16.02 1.35 12.32
CA LYS A 545 -15.70 2.26 11.20
C LYS A 545 -14.21 2.24 10.88
N ARG A 546 -13.35 2.21 11.91
CA ARG A 546 -11.90 2.09 11.74
C ARG A 546 -11.53 0.76 11.09
N LEU A 547 -12.10 -0.35 11.58
CA LEU A 547 -11.89 -1.70 11.04
C LEU A 547 -12.25 -1.75 9.54
N SER A 548 -13.42 -1.22 9.17
CA SER A 548 -13.85 -1.15 7.78
C SER A 548 -12.83 -0.44 6.89
N ARG A 549 -12.28 0.69 7.36
CA ARG A 549 -11.26 1.45 6.63
C ARG A 549 -9.92 0.72 6.57
N ASP A 550 -9.45 0.20 7.72
CA ASP A 550 -8.10 -0.38 7.83
C ASP A 550 -7.99 -1.70 7.05
N PHE A 551 -9.09 -2.45 6.92
CA PHE A 551 -9.16 -3.69 6.14
C PHE A 551 -9.75 -3.50 4.73
N ASN A 552 -10.24 -2.30 4.41
CA ASN A 552 -10.89 -1.98 3.13
C ASN A 552 -12.08 -2.90 2.83
N ILE A 553 -13.00 -3.07 3.80
CA ILE A 553 -14.15 -3.99 3.74
C ILE A 553 -15.48 -3.30 4.09
N PRO A 554 -16.62 -3.76 3.52
CA PRO A 554 -17.94 -3.37 4.01
C PRO A 554 -18.24 -4.02 5.37
N VAL A 555 -18.81 -3.24 6.28
CA VAL A 555 -19.34 -3.70 7.57
C VAL A 555 -20.80 -3.31 7.65
N LEU A 556 -21.70 -4.29 7.74
CA LEU A 556 -23.15 -4.12 7.88
C LEU A 556 -23.53 -4.35 9.34
N GLY A 557 -23.98 -3.34 10.03
CA GLY A 557 -24.45 -3.45 11.41
C GLY A 557 -25.97 -3.28 11.51
N VAL A 558 -26.61 -4.16 12.26
CA VAL A 558 -28.04 -4.01 12.62
C VAL A 558 -28.17 -3.16 13.88
N SER A 559 -29.12 -2.25 13.90
CA SER A 559 -29.43 -1.39 15.06
C SER A 559 -30.92 -1.38 15.37
N SER A 560 -31.27 -1.35 16.65
CA SER A 560 -32.64 -1.10 17.08
C SER A 560 -32.87 0.39 17.26
N PHE A 561 -34.10 0.87 16.96
CA PHE A 561 -34.49 2.25 17.22
C PHE A 561 -34.75 2.49 18.70
N ASN A 562 -34.64 3.76 19.11
CA ASN A 562 -35.06 4.18 20.42
C ASN A 562 -36.60 4.07 20.54
N ARG A 563 -37.11 3.85 21.75
CA ARG A 563 -38.56 3.62 22.00
C ARG A 563 -39.43 4.84 21.66
N GLU A 564 -38.89 6.04 21.77
CA GLU A 564 -39.59 7.30 21.45
C GLU A 564 -39.91 7.39 19.94
N SER A 565 -39.10 6.79 19.09
CA SER A 565 -39.28 6.79 17.63
C SER A 565 -40.27 5.75 17.11
N TYR A 566 -40.86 4.90 17.97
CA TYR A 566 -41.76 3.81 17.53
C TYR A 566 -43.07 4.29 16.88
N SER A 567 -43.52 5.49 17.21
CA SER A 567 -44.72 6.12 16.63
C SER A 567 -44.42 7.18 15.56
N ALA A 568 -43.18 7.57 15.42
CA ALA A 568 -42.75 8.58 14.46
C ALA A 568 -42.25 7.94 13.15
N PRO A 569 -42.27 8.67 12.02
CA PRO A 569 -41.56 8.26 10.83
C PRO A 569 -40.06 8.09 11.07
N VAL A 570 -39.49 7.12 10.36
CA VAL A 570 -38.07 6.85 10.47
C VAL A 570 -37.22 8.02 10.00
N SER A 571 -36.29 8.44 10.82
CA SER A 571 -35.35 9.53 10.58
C SER A 571 -33.98 9.21 11.21
N MET A 572 -32.97 10.02 10.97
CA MET A 572 -31.66 9.87 11.65
C MET A 572 -31.81 9.94 13.17
N ALA A 573 -32.78 10.72 13.67
CA ALA A 573 -33.07 10.81 15.10
C ALA A 573 -33.54 9.47 15.72
N SER A 574 -34.06 8.55 14.92
CA SER A 574 -34.48 7.22 15.40
C SER A 574 -33.32 6.37 15.91
N PHE A 575 -32.08 6.70 15.52
CA PHE A 575 -30.84 6.03 15.94
C PHE A 575 -30.17 6.68 17.15
N LYS A 576 -30.85 7.62 17.84
CA LYS A 576 -30.27 8.50 18.86
C LYS A 576 -29.83 7.86 20.19
N GLU A 577 -29.92 6.55 20.36
CA GLU A 577 -29.27 5.91 21.50
C GLU A 577 -27.74 6.05 21.49
N SER A 578 -27.16 6.18 20.28
CA SER A 578 -25.76 6.48 20.05
C SER A 578 -25.59 7.55 18.97
N GLY A 579 -25.09 8.72 19.34
CA GLY A 579 -24.72 9.75 18.37
C GLY A 579 -23.65 9.28 17.37
N ALA A 580 -22.82 8.31 17.78
CA ALA A 580 -21.78 7.74 16.93
C ALA A 580 -22.34 6.99 15.70
N ILE A 581 -23.54 6.39 15.80
CA ILE A 581 -24.18 5.73 14.65
C ILE A 581 -24.42 6.75 13.54
N GLU A 582 -25.00 7.90 13.89
CA GLU A 582 -25.28 8.96 12.91
C GLU A 582 -24.01 9.53 12.27
N TYR A 583 -22.98 9.82 13.10
CA TYR A 583 -21.77 10.47 12.62
C TYR A 583 -20.79 9.52 11.92
N SER A 584 -20.61 8.30 12.45
CA SER A 584 -19.57 7.36 11.98
C SER A 584 -20.00 6.51 10.80
N SER A 585 -21.33 6.20 10.64
CA SER A 585 -21.79 5.43 9.49
C SER A 585 -21.55 6.18 8.17
N ASP A 586 -21.25 5.44 7.12
CA ASP A 586 -21.19 5.96 5.74
C ASP A 586 -22.57 5.95 5.11
N VAL A 587 -23.33 4.88 5.39
CA VAL A 587 -24.70 4.70 4.95
C VAL A 587 -25.57 4.35 6.14
N LEU A 588 -26.71 5.03 6.24
CA LEU A 588 -27.72 4.81 7.28
C LEU A 588 -29.05 4.50 6.61
N ILE A 589 -29.58 3.32 6.90
CA ILE A 589 -30.81 2.80 6.31
C ILE A 589 -31.83 2.55 7.43
N GLY A 590 -33.04 3.03 7.23
CA GLY A 590 -34.16 2.79 8.14
C GLY A 590 -35.26 2.02 7.48
N LEU A 591 -35.87 1.06 8.20
CA LEU A 591 -37.05 0.32 7.76
C LEU A 591 -38.29 0.80 8.51
N GLN A 592 -39.37 0.99 7.78
CA GLN A 592 -40.71 1.24 8.31
C GLN A 592 -41.78 0.58 7.43
N TYR A 593 -43.00 0.50 7.91
CA TYR A 593 -44.12 0.17 7.05
C TYR A 593 -44.41 1.31 6.08
N ASP A 594 -44.79 0.99 4.85
CA ASP A 594 -45.27 1.99 3.90
C ASP A 594 -46.52 2.68 4.45
N GLY A 595 -46.63 4.00 4.22
CA GLY A 595 -47.69 4.82 4.79
C GLY A 595 -47.46 5.25 6.24
N TRP A 596 -46.25 5.08 6.81
CA TRP A 596 -45.91 5.54 8.17
C TRP A 596 -45.55 7.02 8.23
N ASP A 597 -45.19 7.63 7.10
CA ASP A 597 -44.80 9.03 7.00
C ASP A 597 -45.93 10.01 7.32
N TYR A 598 -45.60 11.25 7.64
CA TYR A 598 -46.57 12.32 7.72
C TYR A 598 -47.10 12.66 6.30
N LEU A 599 -48.40 12.86 6.19
CA LEU A 599 -49.01 13.37 4.96
C LEU A 599 -49.21 14.90 5.08
N ASP A 600 -49.00 15.58 3.95
CA ASP A 600 -49.18 17.03 3.92
C ASP A 600 -50.59 17.46 4.34
N GLY A 601 -50.65 18.38 5.31
CA GLY A 601 -51.92 18.87 5.85
C GLY A 601 -52.66 17.92 6.79
N GLU A 602 -52.09 16.76 7.14
CA GLU A 602 -52.68 15.78 8.05
C GLU A 602 -52.58 16.25 9.51
N SER A 603 -53.71 16.34 10.21
CA SER A 603 -53.70 16.57 11.66
C SER A 603 -53.26 15.32 12.42
N GLU A 604 -52.71 15.46 13.63
CA GLU A 604 -52.28 14.33 14.47
C GLU A 604 -53.40 13.33 14.76
N LEU A 605 -54.62 13.80 14.93
CA LEU A 605 -55.81 12.95 15.13
C LEU A 605 -56.08 12.07 13.91
N VAL A 606 -56.02 12.65 12.71
CA VAL A 606 -56.24 11.92 11.45
C VAL A 606 -55.10 10.91 11.23
N ARG A 607 -53.88 11.32 11.48
CA ARG A 607 -52.69 10.44 11.42
C ARG A 607 -52.83 9.23 12.36
N GLN A 608 -53.17 9.46 13.60
CA GLN A 608 -53.34 8.38 14.57
C GLN A 608 -54.45 7.38 14.15
N LYS A 609 -55.55 7.86 13.57
CA LYS A 609 -56.60 7.01 13.03
C LYS A 609 -56.09 6.15 11.87
N ARG A 610 -55.35 6.78 10.92
CA ARG A 610 -54.76 6.11 9.78
C ARG A 610 -53.74 5.04 10.24
N LEU A 611 -52.86 5.35 11.19
CA LEU A 611 -51.89 4.41 11.74
C LEU A 611 -52.55 3.22 12.48
N ARG A 612 -53.69 3.45 13.14
CA ARG A 612 -54.47 2.35 13.77
C ARG A 612 -55.05 1.41 12.72
N GLU A 613 -55.59 1.95 11.64
CA GLU A 613 -56.10 1.16 10.51
C GLU A 613 -54.97 0.37 9.81
N LEU A 614 -53.83 1.02 9.60
CA LEU A 614 -52.66 0.36 9.04
C LEU A 614 -52.20 -0.82 9.93
N ARG A 615 -52.09 -0.62 11.24
CA ARG A 615 -51.72 -1.71 12.19
C ARG A 615 -52.69 -2.89 12.11
N LYS A 616 -53.98 -2.63 12.09
CA LYS A 616 -55.02 -3.70 11.92
C LYS A 616 -54.87 -4.44 10.59
N ARG A 617 -54.53 -3.74 9.51
CA ARG A 617 -54.22 -4.36 8.22
C ARG A 617 -53.00 -5.26 8.29
N ILE A 618 -51.92 -4.78 8.92
CA ILE A 618 -50.68 -5.53 9.14
C ILE A 618 -50.94 -6.82 9.92
N GLU A 619 -51.70 -6.73 11.04
CA GLU A 619 -52.06 -7.89 11.86
C GLU A 619 -52.85 -8.95 11.06
N ARG A 620 -53.81 -8.53 10.25
CA ARG A 620 -54.59 -9.48 9.40
C ARG A 620 -53.71 -10.18 8.39
N VAL A 621 -52.87 -9.40 7.66
CA VAL A 621 -51.98 -9.94 6.60
C VAL A 621 -50.95 -10.90 7.21
N SER A 622 -50.45 -10.61 8.41
CA SER A 622 -49.54 -11.54 9.14
C SER A 622 -50.20 -12.87 9.44
N HIS A 623 -51.48 -12.86 9.84
CA HIS A 623 -52.24 -14.08 10.10
C HIS A 623 -52.44 -14.93 8.82
N ASP A 624 -52.61 -14.29 7.66
CA ASP A 624 -52.86 -14.95 6.40
C ASP A 624 -51.54 -15.30 5.62
N LEU A 625 -50.39 -15.25 6.26
CA LEU A 625 -49.04 -15.49 5.69
C LEU A 625 -48.75 -14.59 4.46
N GLY A 626 -49.39 -13.42 4.37
CA GLY A 626 -49.23 -12.47 3.32
C GLY A 626 -47.98 -11.58 3.42
N SER A 627 -47.85 -10.61 2.51
CA SER A 627 -46.78 -9.64 2.52
C SER A 627 -47.21 -8.30 3.12
N HIS A 628 -46.27 -7.64 3.75
CA HIS A 628 -46.41 -6.25 4.18
C HIS A 628 -45.70 -5.30 3.20
N ASP A 629 -46.34 -4.17 2.92
CA ASP A 629 -45.71 -3.08 2.18
C ASP A 629 -44.71 -2.38 3.13
N MET A 630 -43.42 -2.46 2.78
CA MET A 630 -42.34 -1.90 3.56
C MET A 630 -41.63 -0.80 2.78
N GLN A 631 -41.21 0.23 3.49
CA GLN A 631 -40.38 1.29 2.96
C GLN A 631 -38.97 1.18 3.59
N LEU A 632 -37.97 1.12 2.73
CA LEU A 632 -36.57 1.20 3.09
C LEU A 632 -36.10 2.61 2.74
N LYS A 633 -35.66 3.38 3.75
CA LYS A 633 -35.23 4.77 3.60
C LYS A 633 -33.72 4.85 3.72
N VAL A 634 -33.03 5.29 2.67
CA VAL A 634 -31.61 5.64 2.73
C VAL A 634 -31.49 7.07 3.27
N LEU A 635 -31.33 7.17 4.59
CA LEU A 635 -31.32 8.44 5.33
C LEU A 635 -30.01 9.20 5.18
N LYS A 636 -28.91 8.47 5.09
CA LYS A 636 -27.56 8.99 4.89
C LYS A 636 -26.83 8.13 3.87
N ASN A 637 -26.16 8.75 2.93
CA ASN A 637 -25.22 8.11 2.02
C ASN A 637 -24.11 9.11 1.71
N ARG A 638 -22.88 8.81 2.10
CA ARG A 638 -21.75 9.73 1.91
C ARG A 638 -21.34 9.88 0.46
N ASN A 639 -21.42 8.79 -0.30
CA ASN A 639 -20.85 8.70 -1.65
C ASN A 639 -21.92 8.44 -2.73
N GLY A 640 -23.22 8.35 -2.37
CA GLY A 640 -24.29 8.05 -3.29
C GLY A 640 -25.57 8.83 -3.02
N LEU A 641 -26.67 8.36 -3.56
CA LEU A 641 -27.97 9.01 -3.46
C LEU A 641 -28.70 8.62 -2.17
N LYS A 642 -29.59 9.50 -1.73
CA LYS A 642 -30.62 9.20 -0.73
C LYS A 642 -31.92 8.91 -1.46
N GLY A 643 -32.77 8.11 -0.84
CA GLY A 643 -34.07 7.79 -1.45
C GLY A 643 -34.81 6.74 -0.66
N ASP A 644 -36.06 6.55 -1.06
CA ASP A 644 -36.98 5.61 -0.46
C ASP A 644 -37.29 4.51 -1.48
N LEU A 645 -37.20 3.26 -1.02
CA LEU A 645 -37.46 2.06 -1.82
C LEU A 645 -38.63 1.30 -1.22
N LEU A 646 -39.48 0.74 -2.06
CA LEU A 646 -40.64 -0.06 -1.66
C LEU A 646 -40.37 -1.55 -1.83
N PHE A 647 -40.76 -2.33 -0.81
CA PHE A 647 -40.59 -3.77 -0.75
C PHE A 647 -41.87 -4.46 -0.29
N ASP A 648 -42.15 -5.64 -0.84
CA ASP A 648 -43.04 -6.62 -0.24
C ASP A 648 -42.24 -7.45 0.78
N PHE A 649 -42.57 -7.42 2.03
CA PHE A 649 -41.95 -8.26 3.08
C PHE A 649 -42.90 -9.41 3.45
N PHE A 650 -42.45 -10.64 3.33
CA PHE A 650 -43.14 -11.87 3.73
C PHE A 650 -42.56 -12.40 5.05
N PRO A 651 -43.10 -12.00 6.22
CA PRO A 651 -42.51 -12.34 7.53
C PRO A 651 -42.43 -13.84 7.78
N ALA A 652 -43.49 -14.57 7.39
CA ALA A 652 -43.57 -16.01 7.57
C ALA A 652 -42.45 -16.79 6.87
N PHE A 653 -41.91 -16.25 5.80
CA PHE A 653 -40.93 -16.89 4.95
C PHE A 653 -39.58 -16.13 4.90
N ASN A 654 -39.43 -15.10 5.71
CA ASN A 654 -38.18 -14.32 5.80
C ASN A 654 -37.71 -13.76 4.45
N TYR A 655 -38.61 -13.20 3.65
CA TYR A 655 -38.33 -12.78 2.30
C TYR A 655 -38.72 -11.32 2.04
N PHE A 656 -37.78 -10.54 1.54
CA PHE A 656 -38.01 -9.22 0.97
C PHE A 656 -37.96 -9.30 -0.56
N ARG A 657 -38.93 -8.70 -1.22
CA ARG A 657 -39.01 -8.58 -2.69
C ARG A 657 -39.14 -7.12 -3.07
N SER A 658 -38.28 -6.62 -3.95
CA SER A 658 -38.43 -5.28 -4.51
C SER A 658 -39.73 -5.13 -5.31
N GLN A 659 -40.47 -4.05 -5.08
CA GLN A 659 -41.70 -3.79 -5.84
C GLN A 659 -41.43 -3.37 -7.30
N GLU A 660 -40.24 -2.85 -7.61
CA GLU A 660 -39.84 -2.58 -9.00
C GLU A 660 -39.68 -3.85 -9.83
N GLU A 661 -39.14 -4.94 -9.24
CA GLU A 661 -39.06 -6.25 -9.89
C GLU A 661 -40.44 -6.80 -10.23
N LYS A 662 -41.44 -6.48 -9.43
CA LYS A 662 -42.83 -6.88 -9.69
C LYS A 662 -43.40 -6.20 -10.95
N ARG A 663 -43.06 -4.93 -11.19
CA ARG A 663 -43.47 -4.17 -12.37
C ARG A 663 -42.81 -4.67 -13.66
N LEU A 664 -41.57 -5.15 -13.58
CA LEU A 664 -40.84 -5.71 -14.73
C LEU A 664 -41.35 -7.09 -15.15
N ARG A 665 -41.84 -7.94 -14.22
CA ARG A 665 -42.42 -9.25 -14.50
C ARG A 665 -43.89 -9.19 -15.03
N LEU A 666 -44.54 -8.06 -14.88
CA LEU A 666 -45.91 -7.81 -15.38
C LEU A 666 -45.94 -7.06 -16.70
N ARG A 667 -44.80 -6.76 -17.30
CA ARG A 667 -44.60 -6.28 -18.66
C ARG A 667 -44.01 -7.38 -19.53
#